data_e2fc47e23e77391f58f1c36b0d1f6848
#
_entry.id   e2fc47e23e77391f58f1c36b0d1f6848
#
_cell.length_a   1.000
_cell.length_b   1.000
_cell.length_c   1.000
_cell.angle_alpha   90.00
_cell.angle_beta   90.00
_cell.angle_gamma   90.00
#
_symmetry.space_group_name_H-M   'P 1'
#
loop_
_entity.id
_entity.type
_entity.pdbx_description
1 polymer ?
#
loop_
_entity_poly.entity_id
_entity_poly.type
_entity_poly.pdbx_seq_one_letter_code
_entity_poly.pdbx_strand_id
1 'polypeptide(L)'
;MSEESLDVSEEADGPVEVVEALESKEEILDVSVDKWLSSVDFKSTSDVPIPERLVDQVIGQEDASVVIRKAAEQRRHMMMIGDPGTGKSMLARSMTELLPSDELEDTLCYPNDEDDNEPRVRTVPAGRGDRIVKTQREQIRVQREKHQRTLLIAVVAVAFLLAVLAIQSGDLLTLIFGMLLLAFAYMFISNRLRSGDEASLPKVLVKHDRDDESPFIDATGTLAGSLLGDVRHDPFQSGGMETPAHERVEAGAIHKANGGVLFIDEINLLRLEEQQALLTAMQERAFPISGRSERSSGALTKTEAVPCDFILVAAGNLDAIQGMHPALRSRIRGYGYEVFVNSEMPDTAKNRRRLIRFIAQEVEKDMDTKRAIPHFDRSAVGIVLREAQRRSGRRGKLSLRLRELGGLVRIAGDLAVEDKAELTTSEHVLAARRIARPLEQQVADRMIERRQQYSLLVNKGQRVGRVNGLAVLGAESGLSDYSGIMLPVEALVTPSQTSGGKVFATGGLSEIAKESVTNVSAVVKKLTGKNVSDFDIHIQFVDTHGVDGDSASITIATAIISALEEIPIRQDLAMTGSLSVRGEVLPVGGVTAKIEAAAKSGVKTVLIPKANAQDVLLDDQFIGEVEVISVDSLDEVMEHALVTTDSKPGLVERLSKVIDKFTPELPGSGPQSA
;
A
#
# COMPACT_ATOMS: atom_id res chain seq x y z
N MET A 1 43.39 -11.73 57.35
CA MET A 1 43.18 -13.12 56.91
C MET A 1 41.70 -13.23 56.67
N SER A 2 41.17 -13.34 55.56
CA SER A 2 41.49 -13.45 54.15
C SER A 2 40.26 -12.97 53.39
N GLU A 3 40.49 -12.12 52.43
CA GLU A 3 39.56 -11.67 51.41
C GLU A 3 39.08 -12.88 50.61
N GLU A 4 37.82 -12.93 50.31
CA GLU A 4 37.27 -13.70 49.18
C GLU A 4 36.38 -12.74 48.35
N SER A 5 36.97 -12.26 47.28
CA SER A 5 36.35 -11.49 46.24
C SER A 5 35.41 -12.37 45.43
N LEU A 6 34.12 -12.06 45.43
CA LEU A 6 33.16 -12.54 44.41
C LEU A 6 33.18 -11.58 43.23
N ASP A 7 33.82 -12.06 42.18
CA ASP A 7 33.82 -11.51 40.85
C ASP A 7 32.43 -11.78 40.22
N VAL A 8 31.66 -10.73 40.00
CA VAL A 8 30.42 -10.75 39.20
C VAL A 8 30.62 -9.78 38.07
N SER A 9 31.25 -10.27 37.02
CA SER A 9 31.21 -9.65 35.70
C SER A 9 30.15 -10.36 34.84
N GLU A 10 28.90 -9.96 34.95
CA GLU A 10 27.93 -10.12 33.87
C GLU A 10 27.79 -8.77 33.18
N GLU A 11 28.48 -8.66 32.06
CA GLU A 11 28.35 -7.56 31.11
C GLU A 11 26.92 -7.52 30.58
N ALA A 12 26.23 -6.48 30.94
CA ALA A 12 24.99 -6.09 30.29
C ALA A 12 25.34 -5.60 28.87
N ASP A 13 25.14 -6.43 27.87
CA ASP A 13 25.09 -6.04 26.48
C ASP A 13 23.92 -5.06 26.30
N GLY A 14 24.27 -3.78 26.35
CA GLY A 14 23.33 -2.67 26.31
C GLY A 14 23.24 -2.05 24.92
N PRO A 15 22.48 -0.98 24.77
CA PRO A 15 22.02 -0.40 23.51
C PRO A 15 23.09 0.13 22.54
N VAL A 16 24.37 -0.02 22.86
CA VAL A 16 25.50 0.47 22.04
C VAL A 16 25.73 -0.41 20.80
N GLU A 17 25.57 -1.74 20.90
CA GLU A 17 25.73 -2.65 19.75
C GLU A 17 24.63 -2.48 18.69
N VAL A 18 23.44 -2.05 19.09
CA VAL A 18 22.33 -1.78 18.16
C VAL A 18 22.58 -0.51 17.34
N VAL A 19 23.27 0.46 17.91
CA VAL A 19 23.62 1.71 17.21
C VAL A 19 24.81 1.51 16.27
N GLU A 20 25.82 0.72 16.66
CA GLU A 20 26.97 0.38 15.79
C GLU A 20 26.55 -0.51 14.60
N ALA A 21 25.54 -1.38 14.75
CA ALA A 21 24.99 -2.16 13.65
C ALA A 21 24.25 -1.31 12.59
N LEU A 22 23.78 -0.11 12.97
CA LEU A 22 23.15 0.84 12.05
C LEU A 22 24.20 1.68 11.25
N GLU A 23 25.44 1.76 11.70
CA GLU A 23 26.48 2.59 11.08
C GLU A 23 27.45 1.84 10.15
N SER A 24 27.43 0.51 10.09
CA SER A 24 28.20 -0.22 9.10
C SER A 24 27.61 0.01 7.70
N LYS A 25 28.10 1.02 6.98
CA LYS A 25 27.84 1.23 5.55
C LYS A 25 28.31 -0.01 4.81
N GLU A 26 27.40 -0.97 4.59
CA GLU A 26 27.69 -2.09 3.71
C GLU A 26 28.01 -1.53 2.32
N GLU A 27 29.12 -1.92 1.74
CA GLU A 27 29.58 -1.46 0.43
C GLU A 27 28.56 -1.84 -0.65
N ILE A 28 28.10 -0.84 -1.42
CA ILE A 28 27.27 -1.06 -2.61
C ILE A 28 28.08 -1.88 -3.61
N LEU A 29 27.51 -2.95 -4.11
CA LEU A 29 28.17 -3.83 -5.06
C LEU A 29 28.24 -3.18 -6.44
N ASP A 30 29.44 -2.94 -6.95
CA ASP A 30 29.66 -2.55 -8.36
C ASP A 30 29.93 -3.78 -9.25
N VAL A 31 29.32 -4.92 -8.90
CA VAL A 31 29.45 -6.20 -9.60
C VAL A 31 28.10 -6.62 -10.15
N SER A 32 28.07 -7.02 -11.42
CA SER A 32 26.83 -7.49 -12.05
C SER A 32 26.20 -8.64 -11.25
N VAL A 33 24.86 -8.74 -11.30
CA VAL A 33 24.10 -9.80 -10.61
C VAL A 33 24.61 -11.18 -10.97
N ASP A 34 24.87 -11.45 -12.25
CA ASP A 34 25.30 -12.78 -12.72
C ASP A 34 26.69 -13.16 -12.20
N LYS A 35 27.61 -12.21 -12.20
CA LYS A 35 28.96 -12.43 -11.65
C LYS A 35 28.92 -12.65 -10.14
N TRP A 36 28.07 -11.92 -9.43
CA TRP A 36 27.88 -12.10 -8.00
C TRP A 36 27.22 -13.44 -7.70
N LEU A 37 26.14 -13.82 -8.42
CA LEU A 37 25.46 -15.11 -8.26
C LEU A 37 26.38 -16.29 -8.49
N SER A 38 27.35 -16.20 -9.42
CA SER A 38 28.33 -17.27 -9.65
C SER A 38 29.23 -17.52 -8.43
N SER A 39 29.38 -16.53 -7.52
CA SER A 39 30.16 -16.66 -6.29
C SER A 39 29.35 -17.16 -5.09
N VAL A 40 28.03 -17.26 -5.21
CA VAL A 40 27.15 -17.74 -4.15
C VAL A 40 26.85 -19.23 -4.34
N ASP A 41 27.01 -20.02 -3.31
CA ASP A 41 26.76 -21.47 -3.37
C ASP A 41 25.29 -21.79 -3.04
N PHE A 42 24.45 -21.87 -4.06
CA PHE A 42 23.09 -22.43 -4.00
C PHE A 42 22.68 -22.92 -5.39
N LYS A 43 21.85 -23.95 -5.46
CA LYS A 43 21.35 -24.49 -6.72
C LYS A 43 19.96 -23.97 -7.05
N SER A 44 19.11 -23.94 -6.06
CA SER A 44 17.73 -23.46 -6.18
C SER A 44 17.28 -22.79 -4.89
N THR A 45 16.13 -22.13 -4.93
CA THR A 45 15.54 -21.48 -3.74
C THR A 45 15.13 -22.49 -2.65
N SER A 46 15.11 -23.80 -2.92
CA SER A 46 14.91 -24.82 -1.88
C SER A 46 16.06 -24.91 -0.88
N ASP A 47 17.25 -24.45 -1.27
CA ASP A 47 18.42 -24.46 -0.39
C ASP A 47 18.46 -23.27 0.60
N VAL A 48 17.48 -22.35 0.50
CA VAL A 48 17.47 -21.10 1.25
C VAL A 48 16.60 -21.23 2.50
N PRO A 49 17.16 -21.13 3.71
CA PRO A 49 16.38 -21.23 4.94
C PRO A 49 15.45 -20.02 5.10
N ILE A 50 14.20 -20.29 5.48
CA ILE A 50 13.19 -19.28 5.78
C ILE A 50 13.03 -19.22 7.30
N PRO A 51 13.12 -18.03 7.92
CA PRO A 51 12.87 -17.88 9.35
C PRO A 51 11.42 -18.22 9.71
N GLU A 52 11.20 -18.82 10.87
CA GLU A 52 9.85 -19.15 11.36
C GLU A 52 9.05 -17.88 11.72
N ARG A 53 9.69 -16.90 12.37
CA ARG A 53 9.03 -15.67 12.81
C ARG A 53 8.82 -14.71 11.66
N LEU A 54 7.61 -14.15 11.53
CA LEU A 54 7.28 -13.14 10.52
C LEU A 54 8.15 -11.89 10.62
N VAL A 55 8.49 -11.47 11.85
CA VAL A 55 9.36 -10.30 12.06
C VAL A 55 10.75 -10.48 11.43
N ASP A 56 11.27 -11.70 11.39
CA ASP A 56 12.58 -12.02 10.80
C ASP A 56 12.49 -12.30 9.29
N GLN A 57 11.26 -12.52 8.78
CA GLN A 57 10.97 -12.63 7.35
C GLN A 57 10.91 -11.28 6.63
N VAL A 58 10.79 -10.18 7.37
CA VAL A 58 10.76 -8.82 6.79
C VAL A 58 12.06 -8.51 6.05
N ILE A 59 11.95 -7.84 4.90
CA ILE A 59 13.09 -7.58 4.02
C ILE A 59 13.25 -6.08 3.81
N GLY A 60 14.47 -5.58 4.04
CA GLY A 60 14.89 -4.21 3.73
C GLY A 60 14.21 -3.11 4.57
N GLN A 61 13.60 -3.49 5.71
CA GLN A 61 12.87 -2.56 6.59
C GLN A 61 13.45 -2.62 8.02
N GLU A 62 14.77 -2.55 8.15
CA GLU A 62 15.47 -2.70 9.43
C GLU A 62 14.99 -1.68 10.46
N ASP A 63 14.96 -0.40 10.08
CA ASP A 63 14.50 0.69 10.96
C ASP A 63 13.06 0.48 11.41
N ALA A 64 12.18 0.09 10.48
CA ALA A 64 10.79 -0.21 10.79
C ALA A 64 10.66 -1.41 11.73
N SER A 65 11.47 -2.47 11.53
CA SER A 65 11.48 -3.66 12.38
C SER A 65 11.94 -3.35 13.81
N VAL A 66 12.95 -2.49 13.99
CA VAL A 66 13.39 -2.02 15.32
C VAL A 66 12.27 -1.25 16.02
N VAL A 67 11.62 -0.34 15.30
CA VAL A 67 10.52 0.46 15.85
C VAL A 67 9.33 -0.41 16.23
N ILE A 68 8.99 -1.42 15.40
CA ILE A 68 7.90 -2.38 15.69
C ILE A 68 8.18 -3.16 16.97
N ARG A 69 9.40 -3.69 17.17
CA ARG A 69 9.77 -4.38 18.40
C ARG A 69 9.57 -3.49 19.63
N LYS A 70 10.05 -2.24 19.57
CA LYS A 70 9.86 -1.27 20.67
C LYS A 70 8.39 -0.92 20.89
N ALA A 71 7.63 -0.75 19.80
CA ALA A 71 6.20 -0.44 19.88
C ALA A 71 5.40 -1.60 20.51
N ALA A 72 5.73 -2.84 20.17
CA ALA A 72 5.13 -4.03 20.77
C ALA A 72 5.45 -4.14 22.27
N GLU A 73 6.74 -4.08 22.64
CA GLU A 73 7.19 -4.16 24.04
C GLU A 73 6.55 -3.09 24.94
N GLN A 74 6.37 -1.88 24.40
CA GLN A 74 5.79 -0.75 25.13
C GLN A 74 4.27 -0.59 24.94
N ARG A 75 3.62 -1.47 24.18
CA ARG A 75 2.19 -1.42 23.81
C ARG A 75 1.80 -0.03 23.27
N ARG A 76 2.59 0.50 22.33
CA ARG A 76 2.38 1.84 21.75
C ARG A 76 1.80 1.77 20.35
N HIS A 77 0.93 2.71 20.06
CA HIS A 77 0.36 2.89 18.72
C HIS A 77 1.44 3.29 17.71
N MET A 78 1.20 2.99 16.44
CA MET A 78 2.18 3.22 15.38
C MET A 78 1.51 3.77 14.13
N MET A 79 2.25 4.61 13.40
CA MET A 79 1.90 5.05 12.05
C MET A 79 3.02 4.69 11.08
N MET A 80 2.66 4.01 10.00
CA MET A 80 3.57 3.61 8.92
C MET A 80 3.23 4.36 7.64
N ILE A 81 4.19 5.11 7.12
CA ILE A 81 4.04 5.83 5.84
C ILE A 81 4.99 5.23 4.81
N GLY A 82 4.48 4.93 3.63
CA GLY A 82 5.27 4.39 2.53
C GLY A 82 4.43 3.97 1.34
N ASP A 83 5.10 3.64 0.25
CA ASP A 83 4.45 3.26 -1.00
C ASP A 83 3.59 1.99 -0.86
N PRO A 84 2.57 1.81 -1.71
CA PRO A 84 1.82 0.56 -1.76
C PRO A 84 2.72 -0.64 -2.08
N GLY A 85 2.46 -1.78 -1.42
CA GLY A 85 3.19 -3.02 -1.71
C GLY A 85 4.58 -3.16 -1.08
N THR A 86 4.99 -2.25 -0.17
CA THR A 86 6.27 -2.27 0.55
C THR A 86 6.27 -3.14 1.83
N GLY A 87 5.20 -3.90 2.08
CA GLY A 87 5.14 -4.84 3.20
C GLY A 87 4.56 -4.29 4.51
N LYS A 88 3.87 -3.13 4.50
CA LYS A 88 3.26 -2.52 5.69
C LYS A 88 2.37 -3.48 6.50
N SER A 89 1.48 -4.21 5.82
CA SER A 89 0.58 -5.18 6.47
C SER A 89 1.33 -6.36 7.10
N MET A 90 2.41 -6.84 6.47
CA MET A 90 3.27 -7.90 7.01
C MET A 90 4.01 -7.41 8.25
N LEU A 91 4.55 -6.19 8.21
CA LEU A 91 5.17 -5.53 9.35
C LEU A 91 4.18 -5.38 10.52
N ALA A 92 2.95 -4.93 10.25
CA ALA A 92 1.92 -4.83 11.28
C ALA A 92 1.56 -6.19 11.89
N ARG A 93 1.45 -7.22 11.05
CA ARG A 93 1.16 -8.58 11.51
C ARG A 93 2.28 -9.16 12.35
N SER A 94 3.54 -8.90 11.98
CA SER A 94 4.68 -9.40 12.76
C SER A 94 4.72 -8.86 14.20
N MET A 95 4.01 -7.76 14.49
CA MET A 95 3.88 -7.23 15.85
C MET A 95 3.15 -8.18 16.79
N THR A 96 2.18 -8.97 16.30
CA THR A 96 1.39 -9.88 17.15
C THR A 96 2.24 -10.99 17.76
N GLU A 97 3.28 -11.46 17.05
CA GLU A 97 4.23 -12.45 17.57
C GLU A 97 5.07 -11.96 18.77
N LEU A 98 5.09 -10.62 18.97
CA LEU A 98 5.86 -9.98 20.03
C LEU A 98 4.99 -9.59 21.23
N LEU A 99 3.67 -9.77 21.13
CA LEU A 99 2.72 -9.44 22.20
C LEU A 99 2.46 -10.65 23.10
N PRO A 100 2.26 -10.43 24.42
CA PRO A 100 1.91 -11.53 25.32
C PRO A 100 0.49 -12.01 25.03
N SER A 101 0.31 -13.32 24.90
CA SER A 101 -0.99 -13.98 24.70
C SER A 101 -1.70 -14.36 26.02
N ASP A 102 -0.99 -14.33 27.13
CA ASP A 102 -1.50 -14.78 28.44
C ASP A 102 -2.60 -13.89 29.02
N GLU A 103 -2.77 -12.67 28.49
CA GLU A 103 -3.73 -11.66 28.96
C GLU A 103 -5.02 -11.62 28.15
N LEU A 104 -5.26 -12.56 27.23
CA LEU A 104 -6.46 -12.57 26.40
C LEU A 104 -7.71 -12.91 27.21
N GLU A 105 -8.82 -12.21 26.90
CA GLU A 105 -10.09 -12.34 27.59
C GLU A 105 -11.25 -12.57 26.60
N ASP A 106 -12.17 -13.47 26.99
CA ASP A 106 -13.47 -13.59 26.31
C ASP A 106 -14.41 -12.51 26.82
N THR A 107 -15.17 -11.88 25.92
CA THR A 107 -16.18 -10.88 26.28
C THR A 107 -17.59 -11.43 26.09
N LEU A 108 -18.40 -11.35 27.14
CA LEU A 108 -19.77 -11.85 27.19
C LEU A 108 -20.75 -10.69 27.35
N CYS A 109 -21.86 -10.75 26.61
CA CYS A 109 -22.97 -9.81 26.70
C CYS A 109 -24.17 -10.49 27.38
N TYR A 110 -24.60 -9.92 28.49
CA TYR A 110 -25.73 -10.40 29.30
C TYR A 110 -26.95 -9.52 29.09
N PRO A 111 -28.18 -10.08 29.22
CA PRO A 111 -29.37 -9.27 29.33
C PRO A 111 -29.31 -8.39 30.59
N ASN A 112 -29.99 -7.26 30.55
CA ASN A 112 -30.13 -6.38 31.70
C ASN A 112 -31.62 -6.35 32.11
N ASP A 113 -31.92 -6.87 33.30
CA ASP A 113 -33.28 -6.93 33.81
C ASP A 113 -33.87 -5.54 34.14
N GLU A 114 -33.02 -4.51 34.30
CA GLU A 114 -33.44 -3.15 34.63
C GLU A 114 -33.77 -2.33 33.38
N ASP A 115 -32.98 -2.52 32.30
CA ASP A 115 -33.22 -1.87 30.97
C ASP A 115 -32.76 -2.79 29.83
N ASP A 116 -33.72 -3.32 29.10
CA ASP A 116 -33.45 -4.19 27.94
C ASP A 116 -32.60 -3.52 26.85
N ASN A 117 -32.55 -2.17 26.80
CA ASN A 117 -31.77 -1.43 25.81
C ASN A 117 -30.32 -1.17 26.26
N GLU A 118 -29.97 -1.55 27.50
CA GLU A 118 -28.62 -1.39 28.04
C GLU A 118 -28.02 -2.74 28.46
N PRO A 119 -27.65 -3.66 27.52
CA PRO A 119 -27.06 -4.94 27.82
C PRO A 119 -25.76 -4.80 28.63
N ARG A 120 -25.59 -5.67 29.62
CA ARG A 120 -24.40 -5.70 30.49
C ARG A 120 -23.26 -6.46 29.85
N VAL A 121 -22.02 -6.02 30.11
CA VAL A 121 -20.81 -6.66 29.56
C VAL A 121 -19.94 -7.19 30.69
N ARG A 122 -19.41 -8.41 30.53
CA ARG A 122 -18.47 -9.03 31.48
C ARG A 122 -17.34 -9.71 30.71
N THR A 123 -16.13 -9.60 31.23
CA THR A 123 -14.95 -10.30 30.73
C THR A 123 -14.61 -11.51 31.58
N VAL A 124 -14.07 -12.51 30.95
CA VAL A 124 -13.56 -13.75 31.59
C VAL A 124 -12.29 -14.18 30.87
N PRO A 125 -11.37 -14.89 31.52
CA PRO A 125 -10.18 -15.38 30.86
C PRO A 125 -10.48 -16.23 29.62
N ALA A 126 -9.61 -16.18 28.62
CA ALA A 126 -9.74 -16.85 27.33
C ALA A 126 -10.14 -18.33 27.44
N GLY A 127 -11.05 -18.79 26.58
CA GLY A 127 -11.58 -20.15 26.53
C GLY A 127 -12.58 -20.50 27.64
N ARG A 128 -12.99 -19.54 28.46
CA ARG A 128 -14.03 -19.75 29.49
C ARG A 128 -15.41 -19.32 29.04
N GLY A 129 -15.52 -18.38 28.12
CA GLY A 129 -16.80 -17.83 27.65
C GLY A 129 -17.75 -18.93 27.11
N ASP A 130 -17.29 -19.74 26.19
CA ASP A 130 -18.07 -20.86 25.64
C ASP A 130 -18.48 -21.90 26.71
N ARG A 131 -17.61 -22.15 27.70
CA ARG A 131 -17.91 -23.08 28.78
C ARG A 131 -19.02 -22.55 29.69
N ILE A 132 -18.99 -21.25 29.99
CA ILE A 132 -20.03 -20.58 30.78
C ILE A 132 -21.37 -20.68 30.07
N VAL A 133 -21.42 -20.33 28.78
CA VAL A 133 -22.64 -20.41 27.97
C VAL A 133 -23.18 -21.85 27.89
N LYS A 134 -22.29 -22.83 27.65
CA LYS A 134 -22.69 -24.27 27.64
C LYS A 134 -23.23 -24.72 28.97
N THR A 135 -22.54 -24.40 30.08
CA THR A 135 -22.97 -24.77 31.42
C THR A 135 -24.31 -24.15 31.79
N GLN A 136 -24.51 -22.87 31.50
CA GLN A 136 -25.79 -22.21 31.74
C GLN A 136 -26.92 -22.80 30.88
N ARG A 137 -26.63 -23.11 29.62
CA ARG A 137 -27.61 -23.80 28.74
C ARG A 137 -28.00 -25.15 29.27
N GLU A 138 -27.04 -25.92 29.79
CA GLU A 138 -27.34 -27.22 30.44
C GLU A 138 -28.19 -27.06 31.72
N GLN A 139 -27.82 -26.05 32.55
CA GLN A 139 -28.62 -25.76 33.77
C GLN A 139 -30.05 -25.36 33.42
N ILE A 140 -30.26 -24.49 32.46
CA ILE A 140 -31.59 -24.08 31.97
C ILE A 140 -32.35 -25.31 31.45
N ARG A 141 -31.69 -26.19 30.70
CA ARG A 141 -32.28 -27.42 30.19
C ARG A 141 -32.76 -28.33 31.31
N VAL A 142 -31.92 -28.56 32.32
CA VAL A 142 -32.28 -29.38 33.48
C VAL A 142 -33.42 -28.77 34.30
N GLN A 143 -33.40 -27.46 34.51
CA GLN A 143 -34.50 -26.74 35.15
C GLN A 143 -35.79 -26.86 34.37
N ARG A 144 -35.72 -26.68 33.05
CA ARG A 144 -36.86 -26.81 32.14
C ARG A 144 -37.48 -28.23 32.21
N GLU A 145 -36.64 -29.25 32.19
CA GLU A 145 -37.10 -30.64 32.34
C GLU A 145 -37.79 -30.88 33.70
N LYS A 146 -37.26 -30.30 34.76
CA LYS A 146 -37.91 -30.37 36.10
C LYS A 146 -39.27 -29.65 36.11
N HIS A 147 -39.33 -28.42 35.61
CA HIS A 147 -40.58 -27.65 35.52
C HIS A 147 -41.62 -28.34 34.64
N GLN A 148 -41.22 -28.88 33.48
CA GLN A 148 -42.10 -29.65 32.62
C GLN A 148 -42.64 -30.90 33.29
N ARG A 149 -41.82 -31.64 34.02
CA ARG A 149 -42.28 -32.81 34.81
C ARG A 149 -43.23 -32.40 35.91
N THR A 150 -42.93 -31.33 36.64
CA THR A 150 -43.82 -30.80 37.69
C THR A 150 -45.16 -30.33 37.10
N LEU A 151 -45.13 -29.64 35.99
CA LEU A 151 -46.32 -29.19 35.27
C LEU A 151 -47.16 -30.40 34.79
N LEU A 152 -46.49 -31.42 34.24
CA LEU A 152 -47.16 -32.64 33.79
C LEU A 152 -47.85 -33.37 34.93
N ILE A 153 -47.16 -33.50 36.09
CA ILE A 153 -47.73 -34.11 37.30
C ILE A 153 -48.95 -33.30 37.77
N ALA A 154 -48.86 -31.96 37.80
CA ALA A 154 -49.95 -31.08 38.16
C ALA A 154 -51.16 -31.24 37.21
N VAL A 155 -50.91 -31.28 35.91
CA VAL A 155 -51.94 -31.49 34.89
C VAL A 155 -52.62 -32.86 35.04
N VAL A 156 -51.82 -33.92 35.29
CA VAL A 156 -52.37 -35.26 35.51
C VAL A 156 -53.23 -35.31 36.80
N ALA A 157 -52.77 -34.64 37.87
CA ALA A 157 -53.54 -34.57 39.14
C ALA A 157 -54.88 -33.83 38.96
N VAL A 158 -54.85 -32.69 38.24
CA VAL A 158 -56.09 -31.93 37.93
C VAL A 158 -57.01 -32.73 36.99
N ALA A 159 -56.47 -33.43 35.99
CA ALA A 159 -57.23 -34.30 35.12
C ALA A 159 -57.93 -35.45 35.88
N PHE A 160 -57.19 -36.04 36.83
CA PHE A 160 -57.73 -37.09 37.70
C PHE A 160 -58.88 -36.54 38.59
N LEU A 161 -58.71 -35.37 39.19
CA LEU A 161 -59.77 -34.71 39.98
C LEU A 161 -61.02 -34.42 39.15
N LEU A 162 -60.85 -33.88 37.92
CA LEU A 162 -61.94 -33.63 36.97
C LEU A 162 -62.63 -34.92 36.60
N ALA A 163 -61.92 -36.01 36.39
CA ALA A 163 -62.47 -37.31 36.09
C ALA A 163 -63.36 -37.87 37.27
N VAL A 164 -62.85 -37.73 38.52
CA VAL A 164 -63.61 -38.13 39.70
C VAL A 164 -64.88 -37.28 39.86
N LEU A 165 -64.82 -35.99 39.67
CA LEU A 165 -65.97 -35.08 39.74
C LEU A 165 -66.99 -35.37 38.64
N ALA A 166 -66.57 -35.67 37.43
CA ALA A 166 -67.42 -36.01 36.29
C ALA A 166 -68.13 -37.35 36.49
N ILE A 167 -67.47 -38.33 37.11
CA ILE A 167 -68.08 -39.61 37.48
C ILE A 167 -69.19 -39.42 38.56
N GLN A 168 -68.94 -38.53 39.53
CA GLN A 168 -69.95 -38.21 40.55
C GLN A 168 -71.15 -37.42 40.03
N SER A 169 -70.94 -36.53 39.08
CA SER A 169 -71.96 -35.65 38.49
C SER A 169 -72.75 -36.33 37.32
N GLY A 170 -72.23 -37.40 36.74
CA GLY A 170 -72.80 -38.09 35.59
C GLY A 170 -72.73 -37.28 34.28
N ASP A 171 -71.94 -36.19 34.24
CA ASP A 171 -71.93 -35.27 33.11
C ASP A 171 -70.60 -35.41 32.29
N LEU A 172 -70.74 -36.20 31.19
CA LEU A 172 -69.62 -36.49 30.28
C LEU A 172 -69.16 -35.23 29.50
N LEU A 173 -70.00 -34.23 29.32
CA LEU A 173 -69.73 -33.02 28.59
C LEU A 173 -68.72 -32.14 29.38
N THR A 174 -68.87 -32.01 30.68
CA THR A 174 -68.01 -31.32 31.61
C THR A 174 -66.59 -31.91 31.62
N LEU A 175 -66.46 -33.25 31.49
CA LEU A 175 -65.18 -33.93 31.40
C LEU A 175 -64.46 -33.60 30.11
N ILE A 176 -65.17 -33.64 28.97
CA ILE A 176 -64.57 -33.33 27.66
C ILE A 176 -64.05 -31.87 27.62
N PHE A 177 -64.92 -30.90 28.02
CA PHE A 177 -64.53 -29.49 28.06
C PHE A 177 -63.37 -29.20 29.04
N GLY A 178 -63.38 -29.79 30.23
CA GLY A 178 -62.37 -29.68 31.23
C GLY A 178 -60.99 -30.18 30.73
N MET A 179 -61.01 -31.38 30.08
CA MET A 179 -59.75 -31.95 29.49
C MET A 179 -59.24 -31.10 28.33
N LEU A 180 -60.12 -30.55 27.48
CA LEU A 180 -59.73 -29.70 26.37
C LEU A 180 -59.14 -28.38 26.85
N LEU A 181 -59.73 -27.76 27.89
CA LEU A 181 -59.22 -26.52 28.53
C LEU A 181 -57.88 -26.76 29.23
N LEU A 182 -57.72 -27.92 29.86
CA LEU A 182 -56.48 -28.33 30.52
C LEU A 182 -55.37 -28.59 29.52
N ALA A 183 -55.66 -29.23 28.38
CA ALA A 183 -54.72 -29.43 27.29
C ALA A 183 -54.28 -28.09 26.68
N PHE A 184 -55.22 -27.16 26.49
CA PHE A 184 -54.92 -25.81 26.00
C PHE A 184 -54.05 -25.04 27.00
N ALA A 185 -54.36 -25.04 28.30
CA ALA A 185 -53.59 -24.41 29.35
C ALA A 185 -52.16 -25.00 29.43
N TYR A 186 -52.04 -26.34 29.33
CA TYR A 186 -50.72 -26.99 29.31
C TYR A 186 -49.90 -26.52 28.10
N MET A 187 -50.50 -26.49 26.90
CA MET A 187 -49.84 -26.06 25.69
C MET A 187 -49.40 -24.59 25.78
N PHE A 188 -50.28 -23.72 26.32
CA PHE A 188 -50.00 -22.30 26.47
C PHE A 188 -48.87 -22.05 27.49
N ILE A 189 -48.93 -22.67 28.68
CA ILE A 189 -47.90 -22.51 29.73
C ILE A 189 -46.58 -23.14 29.27
N SER A 190 -46.62 -24.32 28.66
CA SER A 190 -45.42 -24.98 28.14
C SER A 190 -44.70 -24.15 27.06
N ASN A 191 -45.49 -23.50 26.19
CA ASN A 191 -44.93 -22.63 25.14
C ASN A 191 -44.32 -21.33 25.71
N ARG A 192 -44.98 -20.74 26.72
CA ARG A 192 -44.49 -19.53 27.41
C ARG A 192 -43.21 -19.77 28.20
N LEU A 193 -43.09 -20.95 28.85
CA LEU A 193 -41.84 -21.37 29.54
C LEU A 193 -40.70 -21.60 28.55
N ARG A 194 -40.97 -22.04 27.33
CA ARG A 194 -39.91 -22.22 26.31
C ARG A 194 -39.27 -20.90 25.88
N SER A 195 -40.06 -19.85 25.70
CA SER A 195 -39.57 -18.57 25.17
C SER A 195 -38.80 -17.74 26.19
N GLY A 196 -39.09 -17.84 27.48
CA GLY A 196 -38.43 -17.00 28.52
C GLY A 196 -37.02 -17.45 28.89
N ASP A 197 -36.78 -18.76 28.85
CA ASP A 197 -35.54 -19.33 29.35
C ASP A 197 -34.31 -19.15 28.40
N GLU A 198 -34.56 -19.08 27.08
CA GLU A 198 -33.49 -18.86 26.09
C GLU A 198 -33.05 -17.39 26.05
N ALA A 199 -33.93 -16.46 26.35
CA ALA A 199 -33.67 -15.03 26.42
C ALA A 199 -32.72 -14.61 27.55
N SER A 200 -32.43 -15.50 28.50
CA SER A 200 -31.52 -15.22 29.64
C SER A 200 -30.05 -15.68 29.42
N LEU A 201 -29.75 -16.31 28.29
CA LEU A 201 -28.41 -16.79 27.98
C LEU A 201 -27.51 -15.66 27.52
N PRO A 202 -26.26 -15.55 28.03
CA PRO A 202 -25.32 -14.56 27.53
C PRO A 202 -24.82 -14.92 26.13
N LYS A 203 -24.55 -13.89 25.31
CA LYS A 203 -23.89 -14.00 24.02
C LYS A 203 -22.38 -13.80 24.18
N VAL A 204 -21.57 -14.67 23.57
CA VAL A 204 -20.13 -14.41 23.44
C VAL A 204 -19.93 -13.38 22.33
N LEU A 205 -19.40 -12.19 22.66
CA LEU A 205 -19.10 -11.12 21.71
C LEU A 205 -17.70 -11.28 21.10
N VAL A 206 -16.71 -11.56 21.93
CA VAL A 206 -15.33 -11.80 21.53
C VAL A 206 -14.87 -13.09 22.18
N LYS A 207 -14.27 -13.96 21.39
CA LYS A 207 -13.80 -15.26 21.82
C LYS A 207 -12.32 -15.41 21.48
N HIS A 208 -11.54 -15.93 22.44
CA HIS A 208 -10.17 -16.38 22.26
C HIS A 208 -10.01 -17.79 22.82
N ASP A 209 -9.24 -18.64 22.14
CA ASP A 209 -8.81 -19.90 22.74
C ASP A 209 -7.55 -19.67 23.59
N ARG A 210 -7.23 -20.60 24.51
CA ARG A 210 -6.12 -20.41 25.46
C ARG A 210 -4.74 -20.38 24.82
N ASP A 211 -4.63 -21.01 23.66
CA ASP A 211 -3.38 -21.16 22.91
C ASP A 211 -3.34 -20.20 21.71
N ASP A 212 -4.28 -19.25 21.62
CA ASP A 212 -4.33 -18.27 20.55
C ASP A 212 -3.19 -17.26 20.69
N GLU A 213 -2.61 -16.88 19.55
CA GLU A 213 -1.75 -15.70 19.46
C GLU A 213 -2.56 -14.42 19.65
N SER A 214 -1.88 -13.32 19.99
CA SER A 214 -2.53 -12.01 20.07
C SER A 214 -3.26 -11.67 18.77
N PRO A 215 -4.53 -11.19 18.81
CA PRO A 215 -5.33 -11.01 17.62
C PRO A 215 -4.75 -9.93 16.69
N PHE A 216 -4.74 -10.25 15.39
CA PHE A 216 -4.49 -9.29 14.31
C PHE A 216 -5.79 -9.04 13.55
N ILE A 217 -6.34 -7.84 13.70
CA ILE A 217 -7.58 -7.44 13.03
C ILE A 217 -7.28 -6.39 11.97
N ASP A 218 -7.49 -6.76 10.72
CA ASP A 218 -7.42 -5.82 9.60
C ASP A 218 -8.80 -5.16 9.40
N ALA A 219 -8.84 -3.86 9.66
CA ALA A 219 -10.05 -3.04 9.53
C ALA A 219 -9.95 -2.06 8.34
N THR A 220 -9.10 -2.34 7.37
CA THR A 220 -8.94 -1.51 6.18
C THR A 220 -10.24 -1.46 5.38
N GLY A 221 -10.73 -0.24 5.09
CA GLY A 221 -11.95 -0.03 4.31
C GLY A 221 -13.24 -0.51 4.96
N THR A 222 -13.26 -0.80 6.26
CA THR A 222 -14.46 -1.23 6.97
C THR A 222 -15.43 -0.07 7.20
N LEU A 223 -16.73 -0.37 7.21
CA LEU A 223 -17.78 0.58 7.56
C LEU A 223 -17.84 0.80 9.08
N ALA A 224 -18.42 1.93 9.51
CA ALA A 224 -18.55 2.30 10.91
C ALA A 224 -19.09 1.18 11.83
N GLY A 225 -20.15 0.50 11.42
CA GLY A 225 -20.71 -0.62 12.20
C GLY A 225 -19.78 -1.81 12.31
N SER A 226 -19.01 -2.12 11.27
CA SER A 226 -18.00 -3.18 11.31
C SER A 226 -16.76 -2.78 12.12
N LEU A 227 -16.42 -1.49 12.16
CA LEU A 227 -15.31 -0.96 12.94
C LEU A 227 -15.65 -0.86 14.42
N LEU A 228 -16.78 -0.20 14.74
CA LEU A 228 -17.15 0.20 16.11
C LEU A 228 -18.15 -0.76 16.77
N GLY A 229 -18.67 -1.74 16.03
CA GLY A 229 -19.77 -2.60 16.44
C GLY A 229 -21.13 -2.03 16.10
N ASP A 230 -22.12 -2.92 16.06
CA ASP A 230 -23.50 -2.60 15.67
C ASP A 230 -24.51 -3.47 16.43
N VAL A 231 -25.76 -3.08 16.42
CA VAL A 231 -26.89 -3.89 16.89
C VAL A 231 -27.71 -4.30 15.70
N ARG A 232 -27.72 -5.61 15.38
CA ARG A 232 -28.43 -6.13 14.21
C ARG A 232 -29.92 -5.85 14.27
N HIS A 233 -30.45 -5.46 13.12
CA HIS A 233 -31.90 -5.38 12.92
C HIS A 233 -32.51 -6.78 12.86
N ASP A 234 -33.65 -7.03 13.55
CA ASP A 234 -34.38 -8.27 13.48
C ASP A 234 -35.46 -8.17 12.39
N PRO A 235 -35.23 -8.77 11.21
CA PRO A 235 -36.18 -8.69 10.10
C PRO A 235 -37.46 -9.53 10.33
N PHE A 236 -37.44 -10.42 11.35
CA PHE A 236 -38.54 -11.36 11.61
C PHE A 236 -39.36 -10.96 12.83
N GLN A 237 -39.98 -9.79 12.82
CA GLN A 237 -41.05 -9.47 13.78
C GLN A 237 -42.32 -10.32 13.57
N SER A 238 -42.20 -11.45 12.87
CA SER A 238 -43.31 -12.35 12.60
C SER A 238 -43.67 -13.17 13.84
N GLY A 239 -44.71 -12.71 14.54
CA GLY A 239 -45.33 -13.44 15.65
C GLY A 239 -45.18 -12.81 17.02
N GLY A 240 -44.65 -11.58 17.15
CA GLY A 240 -44.65 -10.82 18.42
C GLY A 240 -43.57 -11.22 19.42
N MET A 241 -42.59 -12.04 19.01
CA MET A 241 -41.43 -12.35 19.81
C MET A 241 -40.18 -11.70 19.17
N GLU A 242 -39.70 -10.65 19.80
CA GLU A 242 -38.49 -9.93 19.42
C GLU A 242 -37.25 -10.61 20.00
N THR A 243 -36.17 -10.70 19.19
CA THR A 243 -34.89 -11.19 19.68
C THR A 243 -34.34 -10.21 20.71
N PRO A 244 -33.93 -10.66 21.90
CA PRO A 244 -33.38 -9.78 22.96
C PRO A 244 -32.23 -8.91 22.46
N ALA A 245 -32.09 -7.68 22.97
CA ALA A 245 -31.10 -6.74 22.52
C ALA A 245 -29.66 -7.26 22.65
N HIS A 246 -29.33 -7.98 23.74
CA HIS A 246 -28.00 -8.55 23.97
C HIS A 246 -27.62 -9.62 22.93
N GLU A 247 -28.58 -10.35 22.34
CA GLU A 247 -28.30 -11.32 21.28
C GLU A 247 -28.05 -10.66 19.92
N ARG A 248 -28.56 -9.43 19.72
CA ARG A 248 -28.40 -8.66 18.48
C ARG A 248 -27.09 -7.85 18.43
N VAL A 249 -26.43 -7.65 19.56
CA VAL A 249 -25.16 -6.91 19.64
C VAL A 249 -24.06 -7.67 18.88
N GLU A 250 -23.33 -6.96 18.03
CA GLU A 250 -22.18 -7.46 17.27
C GLU A 250 -20.91 -6.67 17.60
N ALA A 251 -19.85 -7.40 17.96
CA ALA A 251 -18.57 -6.77 18.23
C ALA A 251 -17.92 -6.21 16.96
N GLY A 252 -17.48 -4.97 17.01
CA GLY A 252 -16.68 -4.34 15.94
C GLY A 252 -15.21 -4.78 15.97
N ALA A 253 -14.48 -4.33 14.93
CA ALA A 253 -13.05 -4.63 14.79
C ALA A 253 -12.23 -4.16 16.00
N ILE A 254 -12.56 -2.99 16.59
CA ILE A 254 -11.88 -2.48 17.79
C ILE A 254 -12.00 -3.42 18.98
N HIS A 255 -13.16 -4.05 19.16
CA HIS A 255 -13.42 -4.99 20.27
C HIS A 255 -12.72 -6.35 20.02
N LYS A 256 -12.74 -6.81 18.77
CA LYS A 256 -12.07 -8.06 18.36
C LYS A 256 -10.55 -7.95 18.46
N ALA A 257 -10.01 -6.73 18.35
CA ALA A 257 -8.58 -6.45 18.48
C ALA A 257 -8.14 -6.29 19.94
N ASN A 258 -9.02 -6.48 20.93
CA ASN A 258 -8.69 -6.35 22.34
C ASN A 258 -7.52 -7.28 22.72
N GLY A 259 -6.47 -6.74 23.34
CA GLY A 259 -5.23 -7.45 23.66
C GLY A 259 -4.23 -7.60 22.50
N GLY A 260 -4.58 -7.17 21.27
CA GLY A 260 -3.78 -7.36 20.08
C GLY A 260 -3.59 -6.10 19.23
N VAL A 261 -3.58 -6.28 17.92
CA VAL A 261 -3.29 -5.24 16.93
C VAL A 261 -4.52 -4.96 16.06
N LEU A 262 -4.91 -3.69 16.00
CA LEU A 262 -5.85 -3.16 15.01
C LEU A 262 -5.05 -2.51 13.88
N PHE A 263 -5.08 -3.10 12.70
CA PHE A 263 -4.43 -2.58 11.51
C PHE A 263 -5.43 -1.86 10.62
N ILE A 264 -5.08 -0.66 10.16
CA ILE A 264 -5.88 0.13 9.22
C ILE A 264 -4.94 0.71 8.16
N ASP A 265 -4.99 0.16 6.94
CA ASP A 265 -4.32 0.80 5.80
C ASP A 265 -5.20 1.90 5.23
N GLU A 266 -4.56 2.90 4.64
CA GLU A 266 -5.24 4.08 4.11
C GLU A 266 -6.18 4.75 5.13
N ILE A 267 -5.65 5.04 6.31
CA ILE A 267 -6.40 5.62 7.46
C ILE A 267 -7.23 6.87 7.09
N ASN A 268 -6.83 7.59 6.03
CA ASN A 268 -7.54 8.75 5.47
C ASN A 268 -8.90 8.40 4.85
N LEU A 269 -9.17 7.13 4.53
CA LEU A 269 -10.46 6.68 4.01
C LEU A 269 -11.55 6.60 5.09
N LEU A 270 -11.17 6.53 6.37
CA LEU A 270 -12.10 6.62 7.48
C LEU A 270 -12.69 8.03 7.57
N ARG A 271 -14.01 8.12 7.80
CA ARG A 271 -14.67 9.39 8.03
C ARG A 271 -14.18 10.04 9.32
N LEU A 272 -14.30 11.35 9.42
CA LEU A 272 -13.84 12.09 10.59
C LEU A 272 -14.50 11.62 11.89
N GLU A 273 -15.78 11.27 11.84
CA GLU A 273 -16.53 10.74 12.99
C GLU A 273 -15.96 9.38 13.45
N GLU A 274 -15.59 8.52 12.51
CA GLU A 274 -14.98 7.20 12.79
C GLU A 274 -13.58 7.38 13.40
N GLN A 275 -12.79 8.33 12.89
CA GLN A 275 -11.49 8.68 13.47
C GLN A 275 -11.59 9.24 14.89
N GLN A 276 -12.64 10.03 15.18
CA GLN A 276 -12.93 10.53 16.53
C GLN A 276 -13.36 9.42 17.49
N ALA A 277 -14.23 8.51 17.04
CA ALA A 277 -14.62 7.34 17.82
C ALA A 277 -13.42 6.44 18.14
N LEU A 278 -12.55 6.22 17.14
CA LEU A 278 -11.30 5.48 17.32
C LEU A 278 -10.38 6.16 18.35
N LEU A 279 -10.26 7.48 18.31
CA LEU A 279 -9.50 8.24 19.30
C LEU A 279 -10.06 8.04 20.72
N THR A 280 -11.39 8.07 20.87
CA THR A 280 -12.06 7.81 22.17
C THR A 280 -11.78 6.38 22.65
N ALA A 281 -11.91 5.40 21.78
CA ALA A 281 -11.62 4.00 22.10
C ALA A 281 -10.15 3.80 22.57
N MET A 282 -9.20 4.46 21.90
CA MET A 282 -7.77 4.43 22.29
C MET A 282 -7.50 5.11 23.64
N GLN A 283 -8.30 6.11 24.03
CA GLN A 283 -8.13 6.83 25.30
C GLN A 283 -8.74 6.08 26.46
N GLU A 284 -9.96 5.59 26.31
CA GLU A 284 -10.75 4.93 27.36
C GLU A 284 -10.47 3.44 27.45
N ARG A 285 -9.83 2.83 26.42
CA ARG A 285 -9.61 1.37 26.27
C ARG A 285 -10.90 0.54 26.38
N ALA A 286 -12.02 1.18 26.22
CA ALA A 286 -13.35 0.60 26.20
C ALA A 286 -14.28 1.47 25.36
N PHE A 287 -15.17 0.84 24.59
CA PHE A 287 -16.10 1.57 23.74
C PHE A 287 -17.47 0.87 23.71
N PRO A 288 -18.59 1.58 23.96
CA PRO A 288 -19.92 0.99 23.95
C PRO A 288 -20.38 0.70 22.52
N ILE A 289 -21.05 -0.44 22.31
CA ILE A 289 -21.69 -0.76 21.06
C ILE A 289 -23.11 -0.17 21.07
N SER A 290 -23.44 0.60 20.03
CA SER A 290 -24.71 1.29 19.95
C SER A 290 -25.39 1.06 18.58
N GLY A 291 -26.72 0.92 18.61
CA GLY A 291 -27.54 0.80 17.42
C GLY A 291 -28.97 1.28 17.69
N ARG A 292 -29.79 1.41 16.65
CA ARG A 292 -31.18 1.82 16.81
C ARG A 292 -32.00 0.69 17.47
N SER A 293 -32.81 1.05 18.47
CA SER A 293 -33.79 0.14 19.06
C SER A 293 -35.00 0.00 18.13
N GLU A 294 -35.52 -1.23 18.00
CA GLU A 294 -36.69 -1.50 17.19
C GLU A 294 -38.03 -1.26 17.92
N ARG A 295 -37.97 -1.25 19.27
CA ARG A 295 -39.16 -1.04 20.10
C ARG A 295 -39.70 0.39 20.06
N SER A 296 -38.87 1.35 19.72
CA SER A 296 -39.26 2.75 19.66
C SER A 296 -38.46 3.46 18.58
N SER A 297 -39.12 4.22 17.72
CA SER A 297 -38.49 4.99 16.65
C SER A 297 -37.49 6.05 17.11
N GLY A 298 -37.30 6.25 18.41
CA GLY A 298 -36.37 7.19 19.02
C GLY A 298 -35.45 6.58 20.08
N ALA A 299 -35.61 5.30 20.44
CA ALA A 299 -34.77 4.67 21.44
C ALA A 299 -33.49 4.11 20.82
N LEU A 300 -32.40 4.22 21.54
CA LEU A 300 -31.08 3.71 21.18
C LEU A 300 -30.77 2.52 22.09
N THR A 301 -30.36 1.40 21.51
CA THR A 301 -29.74 0.32 22.26
C THR A 301 -28.26 0.62 22.38
N LYS A 302 -27.75 0.64 23.62
CA LYS A 302 -26.33 0.95 23.91
C LYS A 302 -25.84 0.02 25.01
N THR A 303 -24.80 -0.76 24.75
CA THR A 303 -24.22 -1.65 25.76
C THR A 303 -23.47 -0.85 26.85
N GLU A 304 -23.18 -1.49 27.98
CA GLU A 304 -22.07 -1.08 28.81
C GLU A 304 -20.80 -0.98 27.97
N ALA A 305 -19.78 -0.26 28.44
CA ALA A 305 -18.52 -0.12 27.72
C ALA A 305 -17.86 -1.51 27.52
N VAL A 306 -17.58 -1.87 26.28
CA VAL A 306 -16.93 -3.13 25.89
C VAL A 306 -15.43 -2.91 25.82
N PRO A 307 -14.58 -3.76 26.44
CA PRO A 307 -13.13 -3.61 26.38
C PRO A 307 -12.61 -3.59 24.95
N CYS A 308 -11.65 -2.69 24.68
CA CYS A 308 -10.99 -2.54 23.39
C CYS A 308 -9.56 -1.95 23.55
N ASP A 309 -8.74 -2.59 24.40
CA ASP A 309 -7.33 -2.22 24.58
C ASP A 309 -6.48 -2.83 23.47
N PHE A 310 -6.38 -2.14 22.34
CA PHE A 310 -5.63 -2.56 21.16
C PHE A 310 -4.46 -1.62 20.85
N ILE A 311 -3.46 -2.13 20.15
CA ILE A 311 -2.43 -1.31 19.52
C ILE A 311 -2.92 -0.91 18.13
N LEU A 312 -3.13 0.39 17.89
CA LEU A 312 -3.43 0.87 16.55
C LEU A 312 -2.15 0.91 15.72
N VAL A 313 -2.15 0.23 14.59
CA VAL A 313 -1.16 0.37 13.52
C VAL A 313 -1.86 0.98 12.31
N ALA A 314 -1.74 2.30 12.20
CA ALA A 314 -2.25 3.05 11.06
C ALA A 314 -1.22 3.03 9.93
N ALA A 315 -1.65 2.83 8.70
CA ALA A 315 -0.78 2.85 7.54
C ALA A 315 -1.36 3.74 6.43
N GLY A 316 -0.51 4.18 5.51
CA GLY A 316 -0.91 4.96 4.35
C GLY A 316 0.28 5.43 3.52
N ASN A 317 -0.02 6.20 2.49
CA ASN A 317 0.96 6.97 1.73
C ASN A 317 1.16 8.37 2.37
N LEU A 318 1.98 9.23 1.76
CA LEU A 318 2.23 10.57 2.28
C LEU A 318 0.94 11.43 2.30
N ASP A 319 0.05 11.23 1.33
CA ASP A 319 -1.22 11.98 1.22
C ASP A 319 -2.20 11.57 2.32
N ALA A 320 -2.11 10.34 2.83
CA ALA A 320 -2.94 9.88 3.93
C ALA A 320 -2.79 10.76 5.18
N ILE A 321 -1.61 11.36 5.38
CA ILE A 321 -1.36 12.29 6.50
C ILE A 321 -2.27 13.52 6.43
N GLN A 322 -2.56 14.03 5.23
CA GLN A 322 -3.40 15.21 5.04
C GLN A 322 -4.88 14.93 5.34
N GLY A 323 -5.34 13.69 5.10
CA GLY A 323 -6.71 13.26 5.39
C GLY A 323 -6.98 12.83 6.82
N MET A 324 -5.97 12.79 7.69
CA MET A 324 -6.13 12.40 9.10
C MET A 324 -6.67 13.52 9.97
N HIS A 325 -7.53 13.13 10.93
CA HIS A 325 -7.95 14.04 11.99
C HIS A 325 -6.75 14.49 12.84
N PRO A 326 -6.51 15.81 13.02
CA PRO A 326 -5.31 16.31 13.71
C PRO A 326 -5.12 15.75 15.13
N ALA A 327 -6.21 15.53 15.89
CA ALA A 327 -6.13 14.99 17.24
C ALA A 327 -5.68 13.51 17.24
N LEU A 328 -6.15 12.69 16.29
CA LEU A 328 -5.73 11.29 16.14
C LEU A 328 -4.23 11.22 15.80
N ARG A 329 -3.78 12.03 14.84
CA ARG A 329 -2.36 12.12 14.49
C ARG A 329 -1.51 12.57 15.67
N SER A 330 -1.95 13.61 16.40
CA SER A 330 -1.26 14.11 17.59
C SER A 330 -1.14 13.03 18.67
N ARG A 331 -2.18 12.19 18.84
CA ARG A 331 -2.17 11.08 19.80
C ARG A 331 -1.15 10.03 19.42
N ILE A 332 -1.12 9.60 18.16
CA ILE A 332 -0.15 8.61 17.67
C ILE A 332 1.26 9.19 17.82
N ARG A 333 1.51 10.41 17.36
CA ARG A 333 2.82 11.05 17.44
C ARG A 333 3.32 11.29 18.88
N GLY A 334 2.43 11.66 19.79
CA GLY A 334 2.79 11.98 21.17
C GLY A 334 3.01 10.77 22.07
N TYR A 335 2.34 9.66 21.78
CA TYR A 335 2.36 8.46 22.62
C TYR A 335 2.75 7.18 21.88
N GLY A 336 3.22 7.29 20.65
CA GLY A 336 3.55 6.16 19.81
C GLY A 336 4.73 6.47 18.90
N TYR A 337 4.76 5.80 17.74
CA TYR A 337 5.85 5.89 16.79
C TYR A 337 5.32 6.22 15.39
N GLU A 338 6.05 7.08 14.68
CA GLU A 338 5.88 7.28 13.24
C GLU A 338 7.10 6.68 12.53
N VAL A 339 6.90 5.87 11.50
CA VAL A 339 7.98 5.23 10.75
C VAL A 339 7.74 5.33 9.25
N PHE A 340 8.79 5.63 8.51
CA PHE A 340 8.77 5.58 7.06
C PHE A 340 9.19 4.19 6.58
N VAL A 341 8.37 3.58 5.73
CA VAL A 341 8.61 2.27 5.14
C VAL A 341 9.26 2.49 3.77
N ASN A 342 10.49 2.02 3.63
CA ASN A 342 11.30 2.26 2.45
C ASN A 342 10.76 1.52 1.23
N SER A 343 10.79 2.17 0.07
CA SER A 343 10.48 1.56 -1.24
C SER A 343 11.70 0.98 -1.95
N GLU A 344 12.91 1.28 -1.43
CA GLU A 344 14.19 0.86 -1.99
C GLU A 344 15.16 0.49 -0.86
N MET A 345 16.10 -0.41 -1.16
CA MET A 345 17.22 -0.74 -0.30
C MET A 345 18.55 -0.69 -1.08
N PRO A 346 19.71 -0.47 -0.42
CA PRO A 346 21.01 -0.54 -1.08
C PRO A 346 21.27 -1.90 -1.72
N ASP A 347 21.90 -1.93 -2.88
CA ASP A 347 22.28 -3.17 -3.56
C ASP A 347 23.58 -3.74 -2.98
N THR A 348 23.47 -4.42 -1.85
CA THR A 348 24.55 -5.07 -1.13
C THR A 348 24.43 -6.59 -1.23
N ALA A 349 25.50 -7.32 -0.95
CA ALA A 349 25.48 -8.79 -0.94
C ALA A 349 24.42 -9.35 0.04
N LYS A 350 24.24 -8.72 1.18
CA LYS A 350 23.23 -9.08 2.19
C LYS A 350 21.82 -8.88 1.66
N ASN A 351 21.56 -7.74 1.02
CA ASN A 351 20.25 -7.42 0.49
C ASN A 351 19.88 -8.27 -0.74
N ARG A 352 20.85 -8.61 -1.60
CA ARG A 352 20.65 -9.61 -2.66
C ARG A 352 20.25 -10.98 -2.08
N ARG A 353 20.93 -11.46 -1.02
CA ARG A 353 20.55 -12.70 -0.32
C ARG A 353 19.15 -12.63 0.27
N ARG A 354 18.75 -11.48 0.81
CA ARG A 354 17.39 -11.26 1.33
C ARG A 354 16.33 -11.34 0.23
N LEU A 355 16.61 -10.83 -0.96
CA LEU A 355 15.70 -10.99 -2.10
C LEU A 355 15.63 -12.44 -2.59
N ILE A 356 16.73 -13.20 -2.55
CA ILE A 356 16.69 -14.65 -2.82
C ILE A 356 15.77 -15.33 -1.80
N ARG A 357 15.91 -14.99 -0.52
CA ARG A 357 15.01 -15.49 0.53
C ARG A 357 13.55 -15.09 0.29
N PHE A 358 13.30 -13.87 -0.18
CA PHE A 358 11.95 -13.44 -0.56
C PHE A 358 11.34 -14.34 -1.64
N ILE A 359 12.11 -14.71 -2.68
CA ILE A 359 11.63 -15.63 -3.71
C ILE A 359 11.28 -16.99 -3.09
N ALA A 360 12.14 -17.52 -2.20
CA ALA A 360 11.85 -18.76 -1.48
C ALA A 360 10.57 -18.64 -0.62
N GLN A 361 10.37 -17.53 0.09
CA GLN A 361 9.15 -17.26 0.89
C GLN A 361 7.88 -17.21 0.03
N GLU A 362 7.94 -16.63 -1.18
CA GLU A 362 6.78 -16.58 -2.08
C GLU A 362 6.44 -17.97 -2.63
N VAL A 363 7.45 -18.82 -2.87
CA VAL A 363 7.24 -20.23 -3.25
C VAL A 363 6.59 -21.01 -2.10
N GLU A 364 7.12 -20.87 -0.86
CA GLU A 364 6.62 -21.59 0.32
C GLU A 364 5.16 -21.24 0.64
N LYS A 365 4.77 -19.98 0.47
CA LYS A 365 3.37 -19.55 0.69
C LYS A 365 2.36 -20.27 -0.21
N ASP A 366 2.78 -20.72 -1.39
CA ASP A 366 1.93 -21.44 -2.34
C ASP A 366 2.00 -22.97 -2.18
N MET A 367 2.96 -23.50 -1.39
CA MET A 367 3.12 -24.94 -1.16
C MET A 367 1.86 -25.61 -0.56
N ASP A 368 1.15 -24.92 0.32
CA ASP A 368 -0.09 -25.39 0.94
C ASP A 368 -1.31 -25.28 0.02
N THR A 369 -1.15 -24.69 -1.15
CA THR A 369 -2.21 -24.55 -2.13
C THR A 369 -2.26 -25.74 -3.11
N LYS A 370 -3.39 -25.94 -3.76
CA LYS A 370 -3.51 -26.96 -4.84
C LYS A 370 -2.65 -26.64 -6.07
N ARG A 371 -1.97 -25.50 -6.09
CA ARG A 371 -1.16 -24.98 -7.20
C ARG A 371 0.24 -24.60 -6.71
N ALA A 372 0.88 -25.49 -5.93
CA ALA A 372 2.26 -25.29 -5.50
C ALA A 372 3.17 -25.02 -6.70
N ILE A 373 3.87 -23.89 -6.68
CA ILE A 373 4.82 -23.50 -7.72
C ILE A 373 6.20 -24.12 -7.46
N PRO A 374 6.96 -24.50 -8.51
CA PRO A 374 8.30 -25.04 -8.35
C PRO A 374 9.30 -24.00 -7.85
N HIS A 375 10.32 -24.46 -7.11
CA HIS A 375 11.45 -23.63 -6.72
C HIS A 375 12.18 -23.04 -7.91
N PHE A 376 12.82 -21.89 -7.72
CA PHE A 376 13.55 -21.14 -8.73
C PHE A 376 15.00 -21.60 -8.80
N ASP A 377 15.49 -21.86 -10.00
CA ASP A 377 16.90 -22.10 -10.22
C ASP A 377 17.73 -20.80 -10.13
N ARG A 378 19.06 -20.93 -10.12
CA ARG A 378 19.98 -19.79 -10.03
C ARG A 378 19.76 -18.78 -11.16
N SER A 379 19.46 -19.24 -12.39
CA SER A 379 19.27 -18.38 -13.55
C SER A 379 18.00 -17.52 -13.45
N ALA A 380 16.90 -18.12 -12.98
CA ALA A 380 15.65 -17.45 -12.73
C ALA A 380 15.79 -16.39 -11.64
N VAL A 381 16.46 -16.73 -10.53
CA VAL A 381 16.76 -15.79 -9.45
C VAL A 381 17.55 -14.59 -9.98
N GLY A 382 18.50 -14.80 -10.90
CA GLY A 382 19.25 -13.72 -11.53
C GLY A 382 18.38 -12.73 -12.28
N ILE A 383 17.37 -13.21 -13.02
CA ILE A 383 16.41 -12.33 -13.71
C ILE A 383 15.56 -11.53 -12.71
N VAL A 384 15.08 -12.17 -11.64
CA VAL A 384 14.26 -11.46 -10.62
C VAL A 384 15.08 -10.39 -9.90
N LEU A 385 16.35 -10.64 -9.57
CA LEU A 385 17.25 -9.65 -8.99
C LEU A 385 17.50 -8.46 -9.93
N ARG A 386 17.75 -8.71 -11.23
CA ARG A 386 17.87 -7.64 -12.23
C ARG A 386 16.58 -6.85 -12.37
N GLU A 387 15.44 -7.51 -12.31
CA GLU A 387 14.15 -6.82 -12.33
C GLU A 387 13.97 -5.93 -11.08
N ALA A 388 14.42 -6.37 -9.90
CA ALA A 388 14.40 -5.54 -8.69
C ALA A 388 15.32 -4.31 -8.81
N GLN A 389 16.50 -4.45 -9.45
CA GLN A 389 17.36 -3.31 -9.78
C GLN A 389 16.66 -2.36 -10.76
N ARG A 390 16.09 -2.88 -11.84
CA ARG A 390 15.41 -2.09 -12.87
C ARG A 390 14.23 -1.30 -12.30
N ARG A 391 13.43 -1.94 -11.43
CA ARG A 391 12.26 -1.31 -10.79
C ARG A 391 12.62 -0.27 -9.73
N SER A 392 13.83 -0.26 -9.19
CA SER A 392 14.29 0.82 -8.32
C SER A 392 14.50 2.13 -9.09
N GLY A 393 14.81 2.05 -10.38
CA GLY A 393 15.10 3.21 -11.23
C GLY A 393 16.39 3.93 -10.86
N ARG A 394 17.20 3.36 -9.96
CA ARG A 394 18.46 3.96 -9.46
C ARG A 394 19.57 2.92 -9.39
N ARG A 395 20.76 3.28 -9.87
CA ARG A 395 21.95 2.42 -9.76
C ARG A 395 22.32 2.20 -8.28
N GLY A 396 22.66 0.96 -7.94
CA GLY A 396 23.06 0.58 -6.58
C GLY A 396 21.89 0.47 -5.60
N LYS A 397 20.65 0.39 -6.12
CA LYS A 397 19.44 0.18 -5.33
C LYS A 397 18.66 -1.04 -5.82
N LEU A 398 17.89 -1.63 -4.91
CA LEU A 398 16.96 -2.72 -5.16
C LEU A 398 15.56 -2.28 -4.71
N SER A 399 14.55 -2.56 -5.50
CA SER A 399 13.16 -2.24 -5.18
C SER A 399 12.63 -3.11 -4.04
N LEU A 400 11.92 -2.50 -3.10
CA LEU A 400 11.17 -3.13 -2.01
C LEU A 400 9.66 -3.20 -2.28
N ARG A 401 9.23 -2.93 -3.51
CA ARG A 401 7.85 -3.16 -3.94
C ARG A 401 7.60 -4.65 -4.14
N LEU A 402 7.64 -5.36 -3.03
CA LEU A 402 7.66 -6.81 -2.99
C LEU A 402 6.36 -7.43 -3.53
N ARG A 403 5.23 -6.73 -3.48
CA ARG A 403 3.95 -7.20 -4.06
C ARG A 403 4.07 -7.42 -5.56
N GLU A 404 4.72 -6.51 -6.27
CA GLU A 404 4.91 -6.58 -7.72
C GLU A 404 5.94 -7.65 -8.11
N LEU A 405 7.06 -7.72 -7.38
CA LEU A 405 8.05 -8.77 -7.55
C LEU A 405 7.48 -10.16 -7.26
N GLY A 406 6.68 -10.30 -6.18
CA GLY A 406 5.98 -11.53 -5.87
C GLY A 406 4.95 -11.92 -6.93
N GLY A 407 4.29 -10.93 -7.56
CA GLY A 407 3.45 -11.17 -8.74
C GLY A 407 4.21 -11.81 -9.89
N LEU A 408 5.41 -11.29 -10.20
CA LEU A 408 6.28 -11.86 -11.22
C LEU A 408 6.73 -13.28 -10.87
N VAL A 409 7.10 -13.52 -9.61
CA VAL A 409 7.50 -14.85 -9.10
C VAL A 409 6.36 -15.83 -9.27
N ARG A 410 5.15 -15.51 -8.83
CA ARG A 410 3.98 -16.41 -8.94
C ARG A 410 3.66 -16.75 -10.40
N ILE A 411 3.61 -15.75 -11.29
CA ILE A 411 3.31 -16.00 -12.71
C ILE A 411 4.40 -16.87 -13.37
N ALA A 412 5.67 -16.64 -13.03
CA ALA A 412 6.77 -17.49 -13.54
C ALA A 412 6.66 -18.93 -13.03
N GLY A 413 6.28 -19.11 -11.76
CA GLY A 413 5.99 -20.41 -11.18
C GLY A 413 4.80 -21.12 -11.84
N ASP A 414 3.70 -20.38 -12.09
CA ASP A 414 2.53 -20.92 -12.81
C ASP A 414 2.90 -21.43 -14.21
N LEU A 415 3.72 -20.68 -14.96
CA LEU A 415 4.22 -21.13 -16.27
C LEU A 415 5.09 -22.39 -16.16
N ALA A 416 5.93 -22.48 -15.12
CA ALA A 416 6.73 -23.68 -14.89
C ALA A 416 5.85 -24.90 -14.55
N VAL A 417 4.73 -24.70 -13.84
CA VAL A 417 3.72 -25.76 -13.59
C VAL A 417 3.03 -26.19 -14.88
N GLU A 418 2.68 -25.25 -15.77
CA GLU A 418 2.08 -25.55 -17.08
C GLU A 418 3.02 -26.39 -17.94
N ASP A 419 4.31 -26.05 -17.93
CA ASP A 419 5.36 -26.77 -18.65
C ASP A 419 5.80 -28.07 -17.94
N LYS A 420 5.26 -28.37 -16.74
CA LYS A 420 5.63 -29.52 -15.91
C LYS A 420 7.12 -29.55 -15.57
N ALA A 421 7.72 -28.39 -15.41
CA ALA A 421 9.13 -28.25 -15.06
C ALA A 421 9.37 -28.55 -13.57
N GLU A 422 10.49 -29.19 -13.25
CA GLU A 422 10.90 -29.44 -11.86
C GLU A 422 11.34 -28.18 -11.15
N LEU A 423 11.89 -27.20 -11.89
CA LEU A 423 12.33 -25.90 -11.39
C LEU A 423 11.85 -24.79 -12.33
N THR A 424 11.59 -23.63 -11.74
CA THR A 424 11.32 -22.40 -12.50
C THR A 424 12.64 -21.85 -13.04
N THR A 425 12.74 -21.70 -14.35
CA THR A 425 13.96 -21.26 -15.07
C THR A 425 13.88 -19.79 -15.48
N SER A 426 15.00 -19.25 -15.99
CA SER A 426 15.06 -17.89 -16.54
C SER A 426 14.05 -17.68 -17.68
N GLU A 427 13.77 -18.70 -18.49
CA GLU A 427 12.80 -18.60 -19.59
C GLU A 427 11.38 -18.36 -19.08
N HIS A 428 10.97 -19.04 -18.01
CA HIS A 428 9.68 -18.82 -17.36
C HIS A 428 9.57 -17.41 -16.80
N VAL A 429 10.62 -16.87 -16.15
CA VAL A 429 10.61 -15.50 -15.63
C VAL A 429 10.53 -14.46 -16.75
N LEU A 430 11.27 -14.66 -17.85
CA LEU A 430 11.20 -13.78 -19.01
C LEU A 430 9.82 -13.84 -19.70
N ALA A 431 9.22 -15.03 -19.80
CA ALA A 431 7.85 -15.18 -20.30
C ALA A 431 6.83 -14.50 -19.38
N ALA A 432 6.95 -14.71 -18.06
CA ALA A 432 6.12 -14.04 -17.05
C ALA A 432 6.19 -12.52 -17.16
N ARG A 433 7.38 -11.95 -17.34
CA ARG A 433 7.57 -10.50 -17.53
C ARG A 433 6.84 -9.96 -18.77
N ARG A 434 6.71 -10.76 -19.82
CA ARG A 434 5.96 -10.38 -21.04
C ARG A 434 4.45 -10.44 -20.80
N ILE A 435 3.96 -11.39 -20.03
CA ILE A 435 2.52 -11.59 -19.73
C ILE A 435 2.07 -10.59 -18.67
N ALA A 436 2.85 -10.39 -17.62
CA ALA A 436 2.54 -9.54 -16.46
C ALA A 436 2.90 -8.06 -16.68
N ARG A 437 2.85 -7.56 -17.93
CA ARG A 437 3.09 -6.14 -18.19
C ARG A 437 2.02 -5.28 -17.52
N PRO A 438 2.40 -4.19 -16.83
CA PRO A 438 1.46 -3.20 -16.33
C PRO A 438 0.55 -2.67 -17.44
N LEU A 439 -0.67 -2.29 -17.08
CA LEU A 439 -1.65 -1.78 -18.07
C LEU A 439 -1.12 -0.51 -18.76
N GLU A 440 -0.43 0.35 -18.00
CA GLU A 440 0.20 1.58 -18.49
C GLU A 440 1.21 1.27 -19.60
N GLN A 441 2.04 0.23 -19.42
CA GLN A 441 2.98 -0.20 -20.45
C GLN A 441 2.28 -0.73 -21.70
N GLN A 442 1.20 -1.50 -21.53
CA GLN A 442 0.40 -1.99 -22.66
C GLN A 442 -0.25 -0.84 -23.42
N VAL A 443 -0.75 0.18 -22.71
CA VAL A 443 -1.32 1.39 -23.30
C VAL A 443 -0.24 2.19 -24.04
N ALA A 444 0.94 2.39 -23.42
CA ALA A 444 2.06 3.07 -24.06
C ALA A 444 2.50 2.38 -25.35
N ASP A 445 2.66 1.05 -25.35
CA ASP A 445 3.03 0.28 -26.54
C ASP A 445 1.99 0.46 -27.65
N ARG A 446 0.69 0.38 -27.36
CA ARG A 446 -0.38 0.64 -28.34
C ARG A 446 -0.39 2.07 -28.87
N MET A 447 -0.08 3.05 -28.02
CA MET A 447 0.06 4.43 -28.45
C MET A 447 1.22 4.60 -29.42
N ILE A 448 2.38 4.00 -29.14
CA ILE A 448 3.54 4.03 -30.03
C ILE A 448 3.19 3.39 -31.37
N GLU A 449 2.59 2.19 -31.40
CA GLU A 449 2.14 1.52 -32.62
C GLU A 449 1.18 2.39 -33.44
N ARG A 450 0.15 2.96 -32.80
CA ARG A 450 -0.83 3.82 -33.46
C ARG A 450 -0.17 5.06 -34.06
N ARG A 451 0.74 5.72 -33.34
CA ARG A 451 1.46 6.90 -33.83
C ARG A 451 2.37 6.57 -35.01
N GLN A 452 3.01 5.40 -35.01
CA GLN A 452 3.79 4.91 -36.14
C GLN A 452 2.89 4.67 -37.35
N GLN A 453 1.72 4.02 -37.20
CA GLN A 453 0.76 3.78 -38.27
C GLN A 453 0.27 5.09 -38.95
N TYR A 454 0.00 6.14 -38.15
CA TYR A 454 -0.45 7.43 -38.65
C TYR A 454 0.71 8.36 -39.05
N SER A 455 1.97 7.89 -39.05
CA SER A 455 3.16 8.70 -39.37
C SER A 455 3.29 9.97 -38.51
N LEU A 456 2.74 9.96 -37.30
CA LEU A 456 2.84 11.08 -36.37
C LEU A 456 4.24 11.18 -35.76
N LEU A 457 4.95 10.07 -35.65
CA LEU A 457 6.32 10.02 -35.19
C LEU A 457 7.26 10.22 -36.35
N VAL A 458 8.07 11.27 -36.27
CA VAL A 458 9.11 11.58 -37.26
C VAL A 458 10.45 11.27 -36.58
N ASN A 459 11.09 10.20 -37.04
CA ASN A 459 12.38 9.71 -36.53
C ASN A 459 13.51 9.79 -37.57
N LYS A 460 13.31 10.54 -38.66
CA LYS A 460 14.30 10.75 -39.72
C LYS A 460 14.17 12.17 -40.32
N GLY A 461 15.30 12.66 -40.83
CA GLY A 461 15.37 13.98 -41.45
C GLY A 461 15.53 15.09 -40.44
N GLN A 462 15.16 16.29 -40.88
CA GLN A 462 15.36 17.54 -40.13
C GLN A 462 14.09 18.41 -40.22
N ARG A 463 13.74 19.07 -39.11
CA ARG A 463 12.56 19.96 -39.05
C ARG A 463 12.87 21.20 -38.21
N VAL A 464 12.40 22.35 -38.62
CA VAL A 464 12.45 23.59 -37.82
C VAL A 464 11.29 23.58 -36.84
N GLY A 465 11.54 23.95 -35.59
CA GLY A 465 10.53 24.09 -34.55
C GLY A 465 9.87 22.77 -34.07
N ARG A 466 10.40 21.61 -34.45
CA ARG A 466 9.85 20.30 -34.03
C ARG A 466 10.90 19.45 -33.36
N VAL A 467 10.57 18.94 -32.15
CA VAL A 467 11.45 18.11 -31.30
C VAL A 467 10.67 16.90 -30.80
N ASN A 468 11.33 15.75 -30.71
CA ASN A 468 10.78 14.57 -30.04
C ASN A 468 11.09 14.62 -28.55
N GLY A 469 10.08 14.90 -27.72
CA GLY A 469 10.14 14.84 -26.27
C GLY A 469 9.82 13.46 -25.73
N LEU A 470 10.25 13.17 -24.52
CA LEU A 470 9.97 11.93 -23.82
C LEU A 470 9.23 12.21 -22.51
N ALA A 471 8.14 11.51 -22.29
CA ALA A 471 7.33 11.60 -21.09
C ALA A 471 7.07 10.21 -20.50
N VAL A 472 6.47 10.15 -19.32
CA VAL A 472 5.99 8.92 -18.67
C VAL A 472 4.49 8.97 -18.45
N LEU A 473 3.84 7.82 -18.60
CA LEU A 473 2.45 7.61 -18.21
C LEU A 473 2.43 7.05 -16.78
N GLY A 474 1.40 7.38 -16.01
CA GLY A 474 1.19 6.81 -14.66
C GLY A 474 1.80 7.60 -13.51
N ALA A 475 2.50 8.71 -13.76
CA ALA A 475 3.07 9.53 -12.69
C ALA A 475 2.02 10.10 -11.72
N GLU A 476 0.83 10.45 -12.22
CA GLU A 476 -0.27 10.99 -11.41
C GLU A 476 -0.98 9.93 -10.54
N SER A 477 -0.93 8.67 -10.92
CA SER A 477 -1.63 7.58 -10.21
C SER A 477 -0.87 7.03 -9.02
N GLY A 478 0.31 7.57 -8.67
CA GLY A 478 1.14 7.04 -7.58
C GLY A 478 1.65 5.62 -7.85
N LEU A 479 1.48 5.11 -9.07
CA LEU A 479 1.99 3.83 -9.52
C LEU A 479 3.46 3.95 -9.88
N SER A 480 4.23 2.97 -9.51
CA SER A 480 5.68 2.98 -9.61
C SER A 480 6.25 2.60 -10.96
N ASP A 481 5.45 1.97 -11.78
CA ASP A 481 5.88 1.53 -13.10
C ASP A 481 5.68 2.64 -14.12
N TYR A 482 6.75 3.40 -14.32
CA TYR A 482 6.78 4.39 -15.38
C TYR A 482 6.78 3.71 -16.74
N SER A 483 5.78 4.04 -17.56
CA SER A 483 5.75 3.65 -18.95
C SER A 483 6.11 4.84 -19.83
N GLY A 484 7.24 4.74 -20.54
CA GLY A 484 7.73 5.81 -21.39
C GLY A 484 6.87 5.98 -22.64
N ILE A 485 6.70 7.21 -23.07
CA ILE A 485 6.11 7.58 -24.37
C ILE A 485 6.93 8.66 -25.04
N MET A 486 6.94 8.66 -26.39
CA MET A 486 7.54 9.73 -27.18
C MET A 486 6.45 10.70 -27.63
N LEU A 487 6.63 11.98 -27.33
CA LEU A 487 5.70 13.07 -27.63
C LEU A 487 6.38 14.14 -28.48
N PRO A 488 6.00 14.33 -29.75
CA PRO A 488 6.48 15.44 -30.54
C PRO A 488 5.98 16.78 -29.98
N VAL A 489 6.88 17.74 -29.84
CA VAL A 489 6.61 19.12 -29.45
C VAL A 489 6.89 20.02 -30.67
N GLU A 490 5.93 20.83 -31.02
CA GLU A 490 6.05 21.82 -32.13
C GLU A 490 5.97 23.23 -31.57
N ALA A 491 6.86 24.11 -32.04
CA ALA A 491 6.86 25.51 -31.74
C ALA A 491 6.78 26.33 -33.05
N LEU A 492 5.90 27.33 -33.05
CA LEU A 492 5.78 28.33 -34.09
C LEU A 492 5.95 29.72 -33.49
N VAL A 493 6.83 30.51 -34.06
CA VAL A 493 7.12 31.87 -33.62
C VAL A 493 6.66 32.84 -34.69
N THR A 494 5.82 33.79 -34.32
CA THR A 494 5.31 34.84 -35.24
C THR A 494 5.56 36.23 -34.64
N PRO A 495 5.81 37.27 -35.46
CA PRO A 495 5.93 38.63 -34.94
C PRO A 495 4.66 39.06 -34.20
N SER A 496 4.81 39.61 -33.00
CA SER A 496 3.66 40.08 -32.22
C SER A 496 3.14 41.42 -32.79
N GLN A 497 1.83 41.53 -32.85
CA GLN A 497 1.16 42.79 -33.30
C GLN A 497 0.97 43.78 -32.15
N THR A 498 1.24 43.38 -30.91
CA THR A 498 1.09 44.21 -29.71
C THR A 498 2.41 44.26 -28.93
N SER A 499 2.69 45.39 -28.28
CA SER A 499 3.83 45.51 -27.38
C SER A 499 3.62 44.60 -26.16
N GLY A 500 4.15 43.38 -26.23
CA GLY A 500 4.04 42.35 -25.19
C GLY A 500 3.61 41.00 -25.80
N GLY A 501 4.54 40.30 -26.47
CA GLY A 501 4.33 38.98 -27.06
C GLY A 501 3.74 37.96 -26.07
N LYS A 502 2.87 37.12 -26.59
CA LYS A 502 2.14 36.10 -25.78
C LYS A 502 2.68 34.71 -26.07
N VAL A 503 2.66 33.89 -25.05
CA VAL A 503 2.98 32.46 -25.16
C VAL A 503 1.67 31.67 -25.08
N PHE A 504 1.38 30.92 -26.14
CA PHE A 504 0.21 30.06 -26.24
C PHE A 504 0.68 28.59 -26.17
N ALA A 505 0.27 27.88 -25.15
CA ALA A 505 0.57 26.45 -25.01
C ALA A 505 -0.72 25.65 -25.15
N THR A 506 -0.75 24.68 -26.07
CA THR A 506 -1.90 23.83 -26.37
C THR A 506 -1.51 22.34 -26.28
N GLY A 507 -2.49 21.45 -26.09
CA GLY A 507 -2.26 19.99 -25.99
C GLY A 507 -2.46 19.39 -24.62
N GLY A 508 -3.41 19.92 -23.79
CA GLY A 508 -3.75 19.31 -22.51
C GLY A 508 -2.68 19.44 -21.42
N LEU A 509 -1.93 20.55 -21.44
CA LEU A 509 -0.85 20.81 -20.48
C LEU A 509 -1.38 21.10 -19.08
N SER A 510 -0.76 20.49 -18.07
CA SER A 510 -0.94 20.86 -16.67
C SER A 510 -0.43 22.26 -16.36
N GLU A 511 -0.74 22.80 -15.18
CA GLU A 511 -0.24 24.12 -14.75
C GLU A 511 1.30 24.12 -14.65
N ILE A 512 1.90 23.04 -14.18
CA ILE A 512 3.37 22.90 -14.07
C ILE A 512 4.04 23.01 -15.44
N ALA A 513 3.46 22.38 -16.47
CA ALA A 513 3.99 22.48 -17.82
C ALA A 513 3.84 23.89 -18.41
N LYS A 514 2.78 24.64 -18.05
CA LYS A 514 2.63 26.07 -18.43
C LYS A 514 3.65 26.96 -17.74
N GLU A 515 3.96 26.70 -16.47
CA GLU A 515 5.02 27.40 -15.75
C GLU A 515 6.39 27.13 -16.38
N SER A 516 6.66 25.88 -16.78
CA SER A 516 7.87 25.51 -17.51
C SER A 516 8.05 26.33 -18.77
N VAL A 517 6.98 26.55 -19.54
CA VAL A 517 7.03 27.39 -20.75
C VAL A 517 7.42 28.85 -20.41
N THR A 518 6.91 29.37 -19.29
CA THR A 518 7.25 30.74 -18.85
C THR A 518 8.72 30.84 -18.44
N ASN A 519 9.24 29.85 -17.70
CA ASN A 519 10.64 29.78 -17.29
C ASN A 519 11.56 29.65 -18.50
N VAL A 520 11.22 28.77 -19.44
CA VAL A 520 11.94 28.59 -20.70
C VAL A 520 12.04 29.88 -21.49
N SER A 521 10.95 30.66 -21.57
CA SER A 521 10.92 31.93 -22.29
C SER A 521 11.95 32.93 -21.74
N ALA A 522 12.19 32.93 -20.41
CA ALA A 522 13.20 33.76 -19.78
C ALA A 522 14.63 33.31 -20.16
N VAL A 523 14.88 32.00 -20.19
CA VAL A 523 16.16 31.42 -20.61
C VAL A 523 16.45 31.69 -22.07
N VAL A 524 15.45 31.51 -22.96
CA VAL A 524 15.56 31.78 -24.39
C VAL A 524 15.91 33.26 -24.63
N LYS A 525 15.25 34.19 -23.96
CA LYS A 525 15.56 35.63 -24.06
C LYS A 525 17.02 35.91 -23.67
N LYS A 526 17.50 35.29 -22.62
CA LYS A 526 18.90 35.43 -22.16
C LYS A 526 19.90 34.90 -23.20
N LEU A 527 19.62 33.75 -23.80
CA LEU A 527 20.53 33.03 -24.69
C LEU A 527 20.54 33.63 -26.12
N THR A 528 19.40 33.93 -26.68
CA THR A 528 19.30 34.44 -28.07
C THR A 528 19.53 35.92 -28.16
N GLY A 529 19.41 36.67 -27.07
CA GLY A 529 19.47 38.13 -27.06
C GLY A 529 18.25 38.81 -27.72
N LYS A 530 17.29 38.02 -28.24
CA LYS A 530 16.06 38.53 -28.83
C LYS A 530 15.04 38.81 -27.74
N ASN A 531 14.31 39.88 -27.86
CA ASN A 531 13.23 40.16 -26.93
C ASN A 531 12.04 39.27 -27.25
N VAL A 532 11.80 38.25 -26.43
CA VAL A 532 10.69 37.29 -26.58
C VAL A 532 9.34 38.03 -26.63
N SER A 533 9.25 39.21 -26.00
CA SER A 533 8.06 40.07 -26.04
C SER A 533 7.72 40.66 -27.44
N ASP A 534 8.62 40.57 -28.40
CA ASP A 534 8.38 41.01 -29.77
C ASP A 534 7.73 39.92 -30.65
N PHE A 535 7.57 38.73 -30.09
CA PHE A 535 7.06 37.56 -30.79
C PHE A 535 5.91 36.89 -30.01
N ASP A 536 4.94 36.38 -30.76
CA ASP A 536 3.93 35.46 -30.27
C ASP A 536 4.46 34.01 -30.47
N ILE A 537 4.55 33.26 -29.39
CA ILE A 537 5.09 31.90 -29.41
C ILE A 537 3.95 30.91 -29.21
N HIS A 538 3.75 30.05 -30.17
CA HIS A 538 2.77 28.95 -30.08
C HIS A 538 3.50 27.65 -29.90
N ILE A 539 3.14 26.89 -28.84
CA ILE A 539 3.71 25.58 -28.51
C ILE A 539 2.56 24.58 -28.52
N GLN A 540 2.74 23.50 -29.24
CA GLN A 540 1.79 22.40 -29.30
C GLN A 540 2.47 21.08 -28.99
N PHE A 541 1.89 20.33 -28.05
CA PHE A 541 2.15 18.91 -27.89
C PHE A 541 1.22 18.15 -28.84
N VAL A 542 1.79 17.39 -29.77
CA VAL A 542 1.04 16.78 -30.89
C VAL A 542 0.14 15.61 -30.45
N ASP A 543 -0.07 15.41 -29.14
CA ASP A 543 -1.07 14.48 -28.61
C ASP A 543 -1.67 14.97 -27.30
N THR A 544 -2.94 14.62 -27.05
CA THR A 544 -3.79 15.24 -26.02
C THR A 544 -3.86 14.45 -24.71
N HIS A 545 -3.05 13.43 -24.53
CA HIS A 545 -3.00 12.72 -23.25
C HIS A 545 -2.07 13.47 -22.30
N GLY A 546 -2.66 14.20 -21.38
CA GLY A 546 -2.05 15.12 -20.42
C GLY A 546 -0.56 14.85 -20.12
N VAL A 547 0.27 15.82 -20.43
CA VAL A 547 1.69 15.83 -20.02
C VAL A 547 1.74 16.58 -18.71
N ASP A 548 2.12 15.88 -17.66
CA ASP A 548 2.37 16.49 -16.37
C ASP A 548 3.88 16.53 -16.07
N GLY A 549 4.28 17.61 -15.41
CA GLY A 549 5.65 17.83 -15.00
C GLY A 549 6.50 18.69 -15.94
N ASP A 550 7.67 19.06 -15.42
CA ASP A 550 8.65 19.95 -16.02
C ASP A 550 9.67 19.23 -16.92
N SER A 551 9.56 17.90 -17.04
CA SER A 551 10.53 17.05 -17.74
C SER A 551 10.63 17.29 -19.25
N ALA A 552 9.72 18.08 -19.84
CA ALA A 552 9.75 18.51 -21.23
C ALA A 552 10.42 19.88 -21.44
N SER A 553 10.97 20.52 -20.39
CA SER A 553 11.49 21.90 -20.45
C SER A 553 12.61 22.07 -21.49
N ILE A 554 13.58 21.12 -21.55
CA ILE A 554 14.62 21.19 -22.58
C ILE A 554 14.07 20.99 -23.98
N THR A 555 13.03 20.16 -24.15
CA THR A 555 12.35 19.92 -25.42
C THR A 555 11.66 21.18 -25.91
N ILE A 556 10.93 21.87 -25.02
CA ILE A 556 10.25 23.12 -25.28
C ILE A 556 11.27 24.21 -25.65
N ALA A 557 12.35 24.34 -24.86
CA ALA A 557 13.41 25.33 -25.12
C ALA A 557 14.04 25.13 -26.50
N THR A 558 14.37 23.88 -26.83
CA THR A 558 14.97 23.52 -28.13
C THR A 558 14.02 23.84 -29.29
N ALA A 559 12.72 23.54 -29.17
CA ALA A 559 11.73 23.82 -30.18
C ALA A 559 11.58 25.34 -30.41
N ILE A 560 11.50 26.14 -29.35
CA ILE A 560 11.40 27.61 -29.42
C ILE A 560 12.65 28.21 -30.08
N ILE A 561 13.86 27.81 -29.64
CA ILE A 561 15.12 28.33 -30.19
C ILE A 561 15.23 27.98 -31.65
N SER A 562 14.92 26.75 -32.04
CA SER A 562 14.90 26.33 -33.45
C SER A 562 13.94 27.16 -34.29
N ALA A 563 12.72 27.39 -33.79
CA ALA A 563 11.71 28.20 -34.51
C ALA A 563 12.13 29.69 -34.60
N LEU A 564 12.73 30.25 -33.54
CA LEU A 564 13.15 31.64 -33.45
C LEU A 564 14.36 31.96 -34.35
N GLU A 565 15.29 31.00 -34.45
CA GLU A 565 16.53 31.12 -35.23
C GLU A 565 16.42 30.49 -36.63
N GLU A 566 15.29 29.81 -36.92
CA GLU A 566 15.05 29.05 -38.15
C GLU A 566 16.13 28.01 -38.45
N ILE A 567 16.63 27.35 -37.39
CA ILE A 567 17.64 26.29 -37.47
C ILE A 567 16.96 24.93 -37.34
N PRO A 568 17.14 24.01 -38.30
CA PRO A 568 16.50 22.70 -38.23
C PRO A 568 17.08 21.81 -37.15
N ILE A 569 16.23 20.95 -36.56
CA ILE A 569 16.56 19.96 -35.55
C ILE A 569 16.57 18.57 -36.17
N ARG A 570 17.53 17.75 -35.77
CA ARG A 570 17.58 16.31 -36.10
C ARG A 570 16.34 15.60 -35.55
N GLN A 571 15.67 14.81 -36.39
CA GLN A 571 14.48 14.05 -35.95
C GLN A 571 14.78 12.63 -35.52
N ASP A 572 16.00 12.10 -35.72
CA ASP A 572 16.50 10.85 -35.20
C ASP A 572 16.96 10.94 -33.72
N LEU A 573 16.68 12.08 -33.09
CA LEU A 573 17.00 12.41 -31.71
C LEU A 573 15.74 12.66 -30.89
N ALA A 574 15.73 12.20 -29.64
CA ALA A 574 14.73 12.52 -28.63
C ALA A 574 15.41 13.03 -27.37
N MET A 575 14.68 13.75 -26.52
CA MET A 575 15.25 14.32 -25.32
C MET A 575 14.26 14.36 -24.15
N THR A 576 14.80 14.37 -22.93
CA THR A 576 14.07 14.65 -21.69
C THR A 576 14.96 15.36 -20.69
N GLY A 577 14.41 16.26 -19.93
CA GLY A 577 15.11 17.01 -18.88
C GLY A 577 14.31 18.22 -18.44
N SER A 578 14.39 18.57 -17.17
CA SER A 578 13.93 19.84 -16.65
C SER A 578 15.00 20.90 -16.87
N LEU A 579 14.61 22.17 -16.86
CA LEU A 579 15.51 23.28 -17.12
C LEU A 579 15.44 24.31 -16.00
N SER A 580 16.60 24.58 -15.37
CA SER A 580 16.70 25.68 -14.41
C SER A 580 16.60 27.04 -15.12
N VAL A 581 16.23 28.09 -14.39
CA VAL A 581 16.22 29.48 -14.90
C VAL A 581 17.61 29.99 -15.30
N ARG A 582 18.67 29.23 -14.99
CA ARG A 582 20.06 29.52 -15.38
C ARG A 582 20.47 28.86 -16.68
N GLY A 583 19.71 27.86 -17.16
CA GLY A 583 20.01 27.07 -18.34
C GLY A 583 20.69 25.73 -18.04
N GLU A 584 20.71 25.30 -16.77
CA GLU A 584 21.24 24.00 -16.35
C GLU A 584 20.16 22.93 -16.57
N VAL A 585 20.57 21.74 -16.99
CA VAL A 585 19.67 20.60 -17.20
C VAL A 585 19.54 19.83 -15.90
N LEU A 586 18.32 19.77 -15.36
CA LEU A 586 18.00 19.14 -14.09
C LEU A 586 17.50 17.70 -14.26
N PRO A 587 17.72 16.82 -13.25
CA PRO A 587 17.30 15.44 -13.30
C PRO A 587 15.76 15.26 -13.34
N VAL A 588 15.32 14.17 -13.96
CA VAL A 588 13.90 13.82 -14.13
C VAL A 588 13.64 12.36 -13.79
N GLY A 589 12.38 12.02 -13.50
CA GLY A 589 11.98 10.64 -13.19
C GLY A 589 11.79 9.77 -14.45
N GLY A 590 11.90 8.44 -14.26
CA GLY A 590 11.56 7.44 -15.26
C GLY A 590 12.44 7.41 -16.52
N VAL A 591 13.73 7.76 -16.38
CA VAL A 591 14.66 7.93 -17.53
C VAL A 591 14.82 6.62 -18.31
N THR A 592 14.95 5.47 -17.65
CA THR A 592 15.06 4.16 -18.31
C THR A 592 13.85 3.90 -19.23
N ALA A 593 12.62 4.06 -18.70
CA ALA A 593 11.40 3.86 -19.49
C ALA A 593 11.28 4.83 -20.67
N LYS A 594 11.74 6.07 -20.50
CA LYS A 594 11.79 7.10 -21.57
C LYS A 594 12.75 6.69 -22.69
N ILE A 595 13.93 6.19 -22.36
CA ILE A 595 14.92 5.70 -23.34
C ILE A 595 14.37 4.48 -24.09
N GLU A 596 13.76 3.51 -23.39
CA GLU A 596 13.15 2.34 -23.99
C GLU A 596 12.01 2.73 -24.96
N ALA A 597 11.21 3.74 -24.63
CA ALA A 597 10.17 4.25 -25.53
C ALA A 597 10.74 4.93 -26.77
N ALA A 598 11.85 5.66 -26.66
CA ALA A 598 12.56 6.25 -27.79
C ALA A 598 13.11 5.17 -28.73
N ALA A 599 13.73 4.12 -28.18
CA ALA A 599 14.22 2.96 -28.93
C ALA A 599 13.08 2.26 -29.70
N LYS A 600 11.96 1.95 -29.03
CA LYS A 600 10.74 1.39 -29.65
C LYS A 600 10.17 2.29 -30.75
N SER A 601 10.32 3.60 -30.63
CA SER A 601 9.89 4.58 -31.64
C SER A 601 10.86 4.72 -32.81
N GLY A 602 12.00 4.02 -32.78
CA GLY A 602 13.01 4.01 -33.84
C GLY A 602 13.94 5.23 -33.83
N VAL A 603 14.06 5.92 -32.70
CA VAL A 603 15.00 7.01 -32.48
C VAL A 603 16.38 6.42 -32.17
N LYS A 604 17.44 7.06 -32.68
CA LYS A 604 18.82 6.57 -32.54
C LYS A 604 19.60 7.22 -31.42
N THR A 605 19.28 8.46 -31.07
CA THR A 605 20.01 9.23 -30.07
C THR A 605 19.05 9.78 -29.01
N VAL A 606 19.34 9.63 -27.74
CA VAL A 606 18.56 10.19 -26.65
C VAL A 606 19.42 11.08 -25.76
N LEU A 607 18.99 12.33 -25.56
CA LEU A 607 19.61 13.24 -24.60
C LEU A 607 18.92 13.13 -23.25
N ILE A 608 19.71 12.94 -22.22
CA ILE A 608 19.24 12.84 -20.82
C ILE A 608 20.06 13.77 -19.91
N PRO A 609 19.51 14.19 -18.75
CA PRO A 609 20.31 14.92 -17.78
C PRO A 609 21.49 14.08 -17.30
N LYS A 610 22.66 14.70 -17.16
CA LYS A 610 23.89 14.04 -16.67
C LYS A 610 23.72 13.43 -15.28
N ALA A 611 22.97 14.09 -14.42
CA ALA A 611 22.62 13.56 -13.10
C ALA A 611 21.86 12.21 -13.15
N ASN A 612 21.14 11.95 -14.23
CA ASN A 612 20.42 10.70 -14.44
C ASN A 612 21.25 9.61 -15.16
N ALA A 613 22.46 9.88 -15.59
CA ALA A 613 23.28 8.88 -16.31
C ALA A 613 23.49 7.59 -15.50
N GLN A 614 23.54 7.72 -14.18
CA GLN A 614 23.68 6.58 -13.26
C GLN A 614 22.37 5.77 -13.09
N ASP A 615 21.22 6.33 -13.46
CA ASP A 615 19.90 5.70 -13.27
C ASP A 615 19.48 4.89 -14.50
N VAL A 616 20.29 4.86 -15.55
CA VAL A 616 19.99 4.16 -16.80
C VAL A 616 20.27 2.67 -16.66
N LEU A 617 19.20 1.86 -16.63
CA LEU A 617 19.23 0.41 -16.50
C LEU A 617 18.41 -0.21 -17.65
N LEU A 618 18.97 -0.19 -18.86
CA LEU A 618 18.29 -0.68 -20.06
C LEU A 618 18.14 -2.20 -20.05
N ASP A 619 17.05 -2.68 -20.62
CA ASP A 619 16.87 -4.09 -20.96
C ASP A 619 17.85 -4.49 -22.05
N ASP A 620 18.35 -5.75 -22.00
CA ASP A 620 19.34 -6.28 -22.94
C ASP A 620 18.95 -6.09 -24.41
N GLN A 621 17.64 -6.14 -24.73
CA GLN A 621 17.13 -5.91 -26.09
C GLN A 621 17.33 -4.49 -26.63
N PHE A 622 17.56 -3.49 -25.77
CA PHE A 622 17.74 -2.10 -26.17
C PHE A 622 19.20 -1.64 -26.09
N ILE A 623 20.07 -2.49 -25.54
CA ILE A 623 21.52 -2.21 -25.47
C ILE A 623 22.08 -2.20 -26.89
N GLY A 624 22.61 -1.04 -27.31
CA GLY A 624 23.15 -0.83 -28.67
C GLY A 624 22.14 -0.40 -29.73
N GLU A 625 20.83 -0.43 -29.45
CA GLU A 625 19.79 0.10 -30.35
C GLU A 625 19.72 1.64 -30.32
N VAL A 626 20.08 2.22 -29.19
CA VAL A 626 19.99 3.68 -28.94
C VAL A 626 21.28 4.17 -28.28
N GLU A 627 21.80 5.28 -28.77
CA GLU A 627 22.91 6.02 -28.17
C GLU A 627 22.35 6.99 -27.12
N VAL A 628 22.85 6.89 -25.89
CA VAL A 628 22.43 7.75 -24.77
C VAL A 628 23.52 8.76 -24.50
N ILE A 629 23.19 10.04 -24.65
CA ILE A 629 24.11 11.17 -24.41
C ILE A 629 23.63 11.93 -23.18
N SER A 630 24.50 12.10 -22.20
CA SER A 630 24.22 12.89 -21.00
C SER A 630 24.63 14.34 -21.19
N VAL A 631 23.75 15.27 -20.83
CA VAL A 631 23.91 16.73 -21.00
C VAL A 631 23.71 17.46 -19.67
N ASP A 632 24.50 18.51 -19.46
CA ASP A 632 24.51 19.32 -18.23
C ASP A 632 23.86 20.69 -18.43
N SER A 633 23.89 21.19 -19.68
CA SER A 633 23.46 22.55 -20.02
C SER A 633 22.64 22.57 -21.31
N LEU A 634 21.86 23.63 -21.49
CA LEU A 634 21.07 23.82 -22.69
C LEU A 634 21.93 23.99 -23.95
N ASP A 635 23.15 24.48 -23.83
CA ASP A 635 24.08 24.63 -24.95
C ASP A 635 24.54 23.28 -25.49
N GLU A 636 24.86 22.32 -24.59
CA GLU A 636 25.15 20.93 -24.97
C GLU A 636 23.95 20.29 -25.68
N VAL A 637 22.74 20.56 -25.19
CA VAL A 637 21.51 20.10 -25.87
C VAL A 637 21.42 20.67 -27.27
N MET A 638 21.70 21.99 -27.45
CA MET A 638 21.67 22.64 -28.75
C MET A 638 22.76 22.10 -29.69
N GLU A 639 23.97 21.87 -29.21
CA GLU A 639 25.06 21.29 -29.97
C GLU A 639 24.71 19.95 -30.59
N HIS A 640 24.05 19.08 -29.83
CA HIS A 640 23.64 17.77 -30.31
C HIS A 640 22.36 17.77 -31.15
N ALA A 641 21.44 18.70 -30.90
CA ALA A 641 20.12 18.73 -31.53
C ALA A 641 20.05 19.52 -32.82
N LEU A 642 20.74 20.67 -32.88
CA LEU A 642 20.67 21.59 -34.04
C LEU A 642 21.60 21.12 -35.16
N VAL A 643 21.10 21.28 -36.39
CA VAL A 643 21.94 21.05 -37.60
C VAL A 643 22.55 22.37 -38.03
N THR A 644 23.83 22.55 -37.67
CA THR A 644 24.59 23.74 -38.11
C THR A 644 24.95 23.60 -39.59
N THR A 645 24.36 24.48 -40.43
CA THR A 645 24.83 24.71 -41.81
C THR A 645 25.99 25.71 -41.75
N ASP A 646 26.98 25.56 -42.61
CA ASP A 646 28.19 26.43 -42.71
C ASP A 646 27.95 27.93 -42.81
N SER A 647 26.70 28.37 -42.96
CA SER A 647 26.29 29.75 -43.11
C SER A 647 26.01 30.52 -41.81
N LYS A 648 25.96 29.86 -40.62
CA LYS A 648 25.72 30.54 -39.35
C LYS A 648 26.60 29.96 -38.18
N PRO A 649 27.91 30.18 -38.21
CA PRO A 649 28.81 29.60 -37.16
C PRO A 649 28.74 30.29 -35.80
N GLY A 650 27.83 31.22 -35.59
CA GLY A 650 27.86 32.13 -34.45
C GLY A 650 26.89 31.85 -33.29
N LEU A 651 25.99 30.86 -33.35
CA LEU A 651 24.99 30.67 -32.27
C LEU A 651 25.58 29.89 -31.11
N VAL A 652 26.21 28.76 -31.38
CA VAL A 652 26.86 27.92 -30.35
C VAL A 652 28.00 28.70 -29.68
N GLU A 653 28.79 29.45 -30.46
CA GLU A 653 29.86 30.30 -29.94
C GLU A 653 29.33 31.52 -29.15
N ARG A 654 28.15 32.06 -29.48
CA ARG A 654 27.48 33.11 -28.68
C ARG A 654 26.89 32.53 -27.38
N LEU A 655 26.34 31.32 -27.45
CA LEU A 655 25.79 30.61 -26.28
C LEU A 655 26.90 30.29 -25.27
N SER A 656 28.02 29.73 -25.73
CA SER A 656 29.14 29.42 -24.84
C SER A 656 29.74 30.69 -24.17
N LYS A 657 29.89 31.78 -24.92
CA LYS A 657 30.39 33.06 -24.38
C LYS A 657 29.48 33.74 -23.37
N VAL A 658 28.18 33.49 -23.44
CA VAL A 658 27.21 34.03 -22.45
C VAL A 658 27.27 33.22 -21.16
N ILE A 659 27.52 31.93 -21.23
CA ILE A 659 27.55 31.05 -20.07
C ILE A 659 28.87 31.13 -19.33
N ASP A 660 30.01 31.19 -20.04
CA ASP A 660 31.32 31.41 -19.45
C ASP A 660 31.40 32.69 -18.60
N LYS A 661 30.57 33.68 -18.89
CA LYS A 661 30.45 34.89 -18.05
C LYS A 661 29.73 34.70 -16.72
N PHE A 662 29.03 33.59 -16.53
CA PHE A 662 28.20 33.33 -15.34
C PHE A 662 28.58 32.08 -14.56
N THR A 663 29.55 31.29 -15.03
CA THR A 663 30.21 30.25 -14.22
C THR A 663 31.21 30.96 -13.30
N PRO A 664 31.00 30.97 -11.96
CA PRO A 664 32.03 31.49 -11.07
C PRO A 664 33.24 30.56 -11.16
N GLU A 665 34.43 31.11 -11.48
CA GLU A 665 35.69 30.40 -11.31
C GLU A 665 35.76 29.91 -9.85
N LEU A 666 35.78 28.58 -9.68
CA LEU A 666 36.07 27.98 -8.38
C LEU A 666 37.46 28.47 -7.94
N PRO A 667 37.60 29.18 -6.81
CA PRO A 667 38.89 29.62 -6.34
C PRO A 667 39.65 28.40 -5.82
N GLY A 668 40.73 28.03 -6.51
CA GLY A 668 41.74 27.15 -5.92
C GLY A 668 42.25 26.00 -6.77
N SER A 669 43.07 26.31 -7.77
CA SER A 669 44.22 25.48 -8.12
C SER A 669 45.36 26.37 -8.59
N GLY A 670 45.96 27.07 -7.64
CA GLY A 670 47.28 27.68 -7.86
C GLY A 670 48.34 26.58 -7.92
N PRO A 671 49.39 26.75 -8.76
CA PRO A 671 50.42 25.74 -8.90
C PRO A 671 51.21 25.67 -7.60
N GLN A 672 51.31 24.50 -6.98
CA GLN A 672 52.31 24.21 -5.98
C GLN A 672 53.66 24.13 -6.69
N SER A 673 54.47 25.16 -6.50
CA SER A 673 55.87 25.18 -6.87
C SER A 673 56.72 24.65 -5.72
N ALA A 674 57.57 23.69 -6.06
CA ALA A 674 58.79 23.16 -5.41
C ALA A 674 58.64 22.49 -4.05
#